data_693cd4b4a8056333eb6b4f67618ecb68
#
_entry.id   693cd4b4a8056333eb6b4f67618ecb68
#
_cell.length_a   1.000
_cell.length_b   1.000
_cell.length_c   1.000
_cell.angle_alpha   90.00
_cell.angle_beta   90.00
_cell.angle_gamma   90.00
#
_symmetry.space_group_name_H-M   'P 1'
#
loop_
_entity.id
_entity.type
_entity.pdbx_description
1 polymer ?
#
loop_
_entity_poly.entity_id
_entity_poly.type
_entity_poly.pdbx_seq_one_letter_code
_entity_poly.pdbx_strand_id
1 'polypeptide(L)'
;MKKILWSFVILFSIPLCSVAQTDTIAGKTHQLREVTISKDRHQRALQSTAPMHVLNRRDMLTMGVTDMADALHRLPGITLRDYGGAGGMKTVSVRGFGAKHTGVSYDGVMLSECQSGEIDLSRYSLDNVDNLTLTVGDNADIFIPARNATTPATLTIQTLRQPSDDLQPHMTAQLKAGSFGYISPFLRYEQCLSNRFSFSAVGEYVYAENDYPYTIKNGVETINDRRNNSRMNSGHAELNFLWNTSSTSQLGGKVYYYDNGRQLPGQVFYYSNTSRESLRDRNFFGQLTFQKRWSEHLSVKWLAKYNWAASLYDDGVVAGWVQDGDYYQREAYTSLAVLYAPDSHWVFDYSVDYAYNNLNSTLPTDTRPYRNTVIQSATAKFHTGRLTVMGRLLYSLYLNGACDGDGAEDMRRLSPSLSLSFELLPQLHLRASYKEIFRAPTFNENYFFHYGSKDLKAENTQQLNAGVTYAGKLSHNTDLTATADLYYNKVTDMIQGVPHNMFVWTCMNIGKAEILGLDVTAKAAHTMGRHTLTAAVNYSMQRARNHTNPESPFYDNQLAYMPLHSGAGSLGWENPWVNISISGHAIGERWSTNEHQNSTHINGYSEVGATIWRRFHIGRPVAEVRFDVKNLFDKQYEIVRNYPMPGRSWQLTINMKF
;
A
#
# COMPACT_ATOMS: atom_id res chain seq x y z
N MET A 1 25.91 -15.83 16.27
CA MET A 1 25.13 -16.94 16.87
C MET A 1 25.13 -16.98 18.40
N LYS A 2 26.24 -16.71 19.13
CA LYS A 2 26.26 -16.77 20.61
C LYS A 2 25.51 -15.63 21.34
N LYS A 3 25.25 -14.47 20.71
CA LYS A 3 24.53 -13.32 21.34
C LYS A 3 22.99 -13.37 21.22
N ILE A 4 22.46 -14.24 20.37
CA ILE A 4 20.99 -14.38 20.15
C ILE A 4 20.36 -15.35 21.13
N LEU A 5 21.12 -16.29 21.70
CA LEU A 5 20.58 -17.33 22.60
C LEU A 5 20.14 -16.77 23.97
N TRP A 6 20.71 -15.68 24.44
CA TRP A 6 20.40 -15.13 25.77
C TRP A 6 19.10 -14.32 25.85
N SER A 7 18.63 -13.78 24.74
CA SER A 7 17.36 -13.04 24.71
C SER A 7 16.13 -13.95 24.67
N PHE A 8 16.28 -15.23 24.31
CA PHE A 8 15.19 -16.20 24.25
C PHE A 8 14.96 -16.95 25.57
N VAL A 9 15.94 -16.99 26.46
CA VAL A 9 15.86 -17.82 27.70
C VAL A 9 15.04 -17.17 28.83
N ILE A 10 14.81 -15.86 28.80
CA ILE A 10 14.06 -15.16 29.86
C ILE A 10 12.53 -15.28 29.72
N LEU A 11 12.03 -15.74 28.58
CA LEU A 11 10.58 -15.79 28.29
C LEU A 11 9.89 -17.14 28.61
N PHE A 12 10.61 -18.17 29.07
CA PHE A 12 10.06 -19.54 29.22
C PHE A 12 9.97 -20.05 30.66
N SER A 13 10.18 -19.22 31.67
CA SER A 13 10.06 -19.66 33.08
C SER A 13 8.88 -19.00 33.82
N ILE A 14 7.66 -19.28 33.35
CA ILE A 14 6.44 -19.06 34.15
C ILE A 14 5.83 -20.43 34.43
N PRO A 15 5.70 -20.86 35.71
CA PRO A 15 5.11 -22.15 36.02
C PRO A 15 3.59 -22.13 35.78
N LEU A 16 3.13 -23.08 34.94
CA LEU A 16 1.72 -23.38 34.74
C LEU A 16 1.12 -24.06 35.98
N CYS A 17 0.36 -23.32 36.77
CA CYS A 17 -0.59 -23.92 37.70
C CYS A 17 -1.94 -24.08 36.98
N SER A 18 -2.31 -25.29 36.64
CA SER A 18 -3.63 -25.67 36.13
C SER A 18 -4.60 -25.83 37.30
N VAL A 19 -5.65 -25.02 37.37
CA VAL A 19 -6.85 -25.34 38.14
C VAL A 19 -8.00 -25.50 37.17
N ALA A 20 -8.49 -26.70 37.03
CA ALA A 20 -9.70 -27.02 36.31
C ALA A 20 -10.91 -26.71 37.19
N GLN A 21 -11.78 -25.81 36.77
CA GLN A 21 -13.14 -25.74 37.27
C GLN A 21 -14.11 -25.78 36.11
N THR A 22 -14.91 -26.83 36.11
CA THR A 22 -16.08 -27.02 35.26
C THR A 22 -17.24 -26.25 35.90
N ASP A 23 -17.75 -25.24 35.20
CA ASP A 23 -19.08 -24.72 35.42
C ASP A 23 -19.83 -24.52 34.12
N THR A 24 -20.91 -25.30 34.02
CA THR A 24 -21.90 -25.29 32.96
C THR A 24 -22.81 -24.07 33.12
N ILE A 25 -22.65 -23.04 32.29
CA ILE A 25 -23.68 -22.03 32.06
C ILE A 25 -24.00 -22.01 30.57
N ALA A 26 -25.21 -22.49 30.25
CA ALA A 26 -25.84 -22.31 28.94
C ALA A 26 -26.08 -20.83 28.69
N GLY A 27 -25.28 -20.21 27.84
CA GLY A 27 -25.41 -18.81 27.49
C GLY A 27 -24.68 -18.47 26.19
N LYS A 28 -25.45 -18.34 25.13
CA LYS A 28 -25.11 -17.69 23.84
C LYS A 28 -23.68 -17.91 23.37
N THR A 29 -23.48 -18.91 22.55
CA THR A 29 -22.33 -19.06 21.66
C THR A 29 -22.20 -17.80 20.82
N HIS A 30 -21.39 -16.84 21.24
CA HIS A 30 -20.83 -15.86 20.33
C HIS A 30 -19.82 -16.63 19.47
N GLN A 31 -20.31 -17.11 18.31
CA GLN A 31 -19.41 -17.45 17.23
C GLN A 31 -18.46 -16.28 17.05
N LEU A 32 -17.16 -16.56 16.87
CA LEU A 32 -16.26 -15.65 16.18
C LEU A 32 -16.84 -15.53 14.76
N ARG A 33 -17.88 -14.75 14.62
CA ARG A 33 -18.24 -14.21 13.33
C ARG A 33 -17.03 -13.37 12.94
N GLU A 34 -16.35 -13.81 11.93
CA GLU A 34 -15.61 -12.89 11.08
C GLU A 34 -16.61 -11.73 10.88
N VAL A 35 -16.31 -10.64 11.54
CA VAL A 35 -17.19 -9.48 11.68
C VAL A 35 -17.73 -9.15 10.30
N THR A 36 -19.03 -9.05 10.19
CA THR A 36 -19.74 -8.68 8.94
C THR A 36 -19.27 -7.30 8.52
N ILE A 37 -18.37 -7.31 7.56
CA ILE A 37 -17.26 -6.37 7.40
C ILE A 37 -17.69 -4.99 6.85
N SER A 38 -18.90 -4.83 6.33
CA SER A 38 -19.28 -3.58 5.66
C SER A 38 -19.91 -2.52 6.60
N LYS A 39 -20.75 -2.89 7.54
CA LYS A 39 -21.32 -1.96 8.53
C LYS A 39 -20.34 -1.57 9.63
N ASP A 40 -19.52 -2.54 10.07
CA ASP A 40 -18.53 -2.34 11.12
C ASP A 40 -17.33 -1.48 10.69
N ARG A 41 -16.99 -1.47 9.40
CA ARG A 41 -15.83 -0.67 8.91
C ARG A 41 -16.10 0.82 8.95
N HIS A 42 -17.31 1.23 8.64
CA HIS A 42 -17.70 2.64 8.74
C HIS A 42 -17.62 3.12 10.19
N GLN A 43 -18.07 2.31 11.12
CA GLN A 43 -17.95 2.58 12.57
C GLN A 43 -16.48 2.54 13.03
N ARG A 44 -15.66 1.62 12.52
CA ARG A 44 -14.23 1.56 12.81
C ARG A 44 -13.48 2.80 12.31
N ALA A 45 -13.78 3.27 11.10
CA ALA A 45 -13.17 4.49 10.57
C ALA A 45 -13.57 5.72 11.39
N LEU A 46 -14.79 5.78 11.92
CA LEU A 46 -15.26 6.83 12.83
C LEU A 46 -14.55 6.83 14.16
N GLN A 47 -14.42 5.66 14.78
CA GLN A 47 -13.80 5.48 16.09
C GLN A 47 -12.27 5.40 16.03
N SER A 48 -11.70 5.44 14.83
CA SER A 48 -10.25 5.38 14.63
C SER A 48 -9.56 6.59 15.28
N THR A 49 -8.49 6.32 16.01
CA THR A 49 -7.62 7.36 16.58
C THR A 49 -6.66 7.96 15.53
N ALA A 50 -6.60 7.36 14.34
CA ALA A 50 -5.80 7.80 13.21
C ALA A 50 -6.67 8.05 11.97
N PRO A 51 -6.28 8.94 11.03
CA PRO A 51 -6.93 9.09 9.75
C PRO A 51 -6.99 7.75 9.00
N MET A 52 -8.20 7.29 8.68
CA MET A 52 -8.44 6.04 7.98
C MET A 52 -9.39 6.25 6.81
N HIS A 53 -8.96 5.92 5.61
CA HIS A 53 -9.74 6.03 4.38
C HIS A 53 -9.90 4.66 3.76
N VAL A 54 -11.13 4.23 3.54
CA VAL A 54 -11.48 2.90 3.04
C VAL A 54 -12.18 3.02 1.69
N LEU A 55 -11.65 2.34 0.68
CA LEU A 55 -12.30 2.11 -0.60
C LEU A 55 -12.72 0.64 -0.67
N ASN A 56 -14.00 0.38 -0.54
CA ASN A 56 -14.54 -0.96 -0.73
C ASN A 56 -14.86 -1.23 -2.23
N ARG A 57 -15.16 -2.48 -2.57
CA ARG A 57 -15.45 -2.88 -3.95
C ARG A 57 -16.60 -2.08 -4.60
N ARG A 58 -17.64 -1.76 -3.84
CA ARG A 58 -18.76 -0.94 -4.35
C ARG A 58 -18.29 0.49 -4.62
N ASP A 59 -17.47 1.06 -3.73
CA ASP A 59 -16.90 2.40 -3.93
C ASP A 59 -16.04 2.44 -5.19
N MET A 60 -15.18 1.44 -5.41
CA MET A 60 -14.36 1.35 -6.61
C MET A 60 -15.21 1.30 -7.89
N LEU A 61 -16.29 0.53 -7.90
CA LEU A 61 -17.22 0.47 -9.04
C LEU A 61 -17.92 1.82 -9.27
N THR A 62 -18.50 2.41 -8.23
CA THR A 62 -19.28 3.67 -8.35
C THR A 62 -18.42 4.88 -8.64
N MET A 63 -17.13 4.86 -8.27
CA MET A 63 -16.16 5.89 -8.58
C MET A 63 -15.44 5.68 -9.91
N GLY A 64 -15.78 4.64 -10.67
CA GLY A 64 -15.16 4.36 -11.97
C GLY A 64 -13.69 3.94 -11.87
N VAL A 65 -13.28 3.33 -10.76
CA VAL A 65 -11.90 2.82 -10.58
C VAL A 65 -11.67 1.60 -11.45
N THR A 66 -10.59 1.57 -12.21
CA THR A 66 -10.27 0.50 -13.16
C THR A 66 -9.01 -0.28 -12.79
N ASP A 67 -8.03 0.37 -12.16
CA ASP A 67 -6.77 -0.22 -11.73
C ASP A 67 -6.27 0.38 -10.40
N MET A 68 -5.13 -0.11 -9.92
CA MET A 68 -4.55 0.32 -8.65
C MET A 68 -4.19 1.82 -8.63
N ALA A 69 -3.72 2.39 -9.75
CA ALA A 69 -3.39 3.81 -9.83
C ALA A 69 -4.64 4.68 -9.67
N ASP A 70 -5.75 4.32 -10.33
CA ASP A 70 -7.03 5.01 -10.18
C ASP A 70 -7.53 4.92 -8.73
N ALA A 71 -7.42 3.75 -8.08
CA ALA A 71 -7.80 3.59 -6.68
C ALA A 71 -7.01 4.51 -5.75
N LEU A 72 -5.70 4.60 -5.98
CA LEU A 72 -4.79 5.44 -5.18
C LEU A 72 -5.12 6.94 -5.33
N HIS A 73 -5.47 7.41 -6.52
CA HIS A 73 -5.91 8.80 -6.73
C HIS A 73 -7.20 9.16 -5.97
N ARG A 74 -8.01 8.16 -5.54
CA ARG A 74 -9.22 8.39 -4.72
C ARG A 74 -8.92 8.54 -3.23
N LEU A 75 -7.68 8.31 -2.81
CA LEU A 75 -7.24 8.44 -1.43
C LEU A 75 -6.50 9.77 -1.22
N PRO A 76 -6.74 10.49 -0.12
CA PRO A 76 -6.11 11.78 0.12
C PRO A 76 -4.63 11.63 0.51
N GLY A 77 -3.85 12.68 0.32
CA GLY A 77 -2.45 12.75 0.72
C GLY A 77 -1.51 11.85 -0.09
N ILE A 78 -2.01 11.23 -1.16
CA ILE A 78 -1.21 10.33 -2.00
C ILE A 78 -0.57 11.09 -3.16
N THR A 79 0.72 10.83 -3.34
CA THR A 79 1.48 11.15 -4.54
C THR A 79 1.92 9.86 -5.20
N LEU A 80 1.47 9.62 -6.43
CA LEU A 80 1.82 8.45 -7.22
C LEU A 80 3.00 8.77 -8.14
N ARG A 81 4.00 7.89 -8.20
CA ARG A 81 4.97 7.81 -9.29
C ARG A 81 4.53 6.69 -10.23
N ASP A 82 4.26 7.03 -11.47
CA ASP A 82 3.86 6.11 -12.53
C ASP A 82 4.73 6.34 -13.76
N TYR A 83 5.35 5.29 -14.25
CA TYR A 83 6.25 5.33 -15.41
C TYR A 83 5.52 5.05 -16.74
N GLY A 84 4.20 5.02 -16.72
CA GLY A 84 3.33 4.96 -17.88
C GLY A 84 2.89 3.57 -18.30
N GLY A 85 1.66 3.47 -18.80
CA GLY A 85 1.05 2.27 -19.31
C GLY A 85 0.79 1.17 -18.27
N ALA A 86 0.36 0.00 -18.72
CA ALA A 86 0.09 -1.14 -17.83
C ALA A 86 1.39 -1.73 -17.25
N GLY A 87 2.52 -1.64 -17.98
CA GLY A 87 3.83 -2.15 -17.55
C GLY A 87 4.66 -1.20 -16.70
N GLY A 88 4.26 0.05 -16.55
CA GLY A 88 4.99 1.03 -15.76
C GLY A 88 4.99 0.68 -14.26
N MET A 89 6.16 0.81 -13.63
CA MET A 89 6.26 0.70 -12.16
C MET A 89 5.40 1.77 -11.51
N LYS A 90 4.68 1.41 -10.44
CA LYS A 90 3.80 2.30 -9.68
C LYS A 90 4.16 2.28 -8.22
N THR A 91 4.73 3.39 -7.71
CA THR A 91 5.06 3.53 -6.30
C THR A 91 4.28 4.67 -5.66
N VAL A 92 3.98 4.54 -4.38
CA VAL A 92 3.13 5.47 -3.66
C VAL A 92 3.88 6.14 -2.52
N SER A 93 3.77 7.46 -2.44
CA SER A 93 4.19 8.27 -1.32
C SER A 93 2.97 8.86 -0.63
N VAL A 94 2.93 8.82 0.69
CA VAL A 94 1.84 9.38 1.48
C VAL A 94 2.36 10.59 2.24
N ARG A 95 1.65 11.73 2.13
CA ARG A 95 1.96 12.98 2.85
C ARG A 95 3.42 13.42 2.75
N GLY A 96 4.04 13.22 1.57
CA GLY A 96 5.39 13.71 1.28
C GLY A 96 6.55 12.91 1.85
N PHE A 97 6.32 11.78 2.50
CA PHE A 97 7.41 10.99 3.09
C PHE A 97 8.28 10.24 2.07
N GLY A 98 7.82 10.07 0.85
CA GLY A 98 8.45 9.22 -0.16
C GLY A 98 7.98 7.75 -0.08
N ALA A 99 8.21 7.00 -1.16
CA ALA A 99 7.69 5.64 -1.29
C ALA A 99 8.33 4.65 -0.29
N LYS A 100 9.58 4.84 0.09
CA LYS A 100 10.30 4.01 1.06
C LYS A 100 9.73 4.07 2.49
N HIS A 101 8.97 5.11 2.80
CA HIS A 101 8.28 5.28 4.09
C HIS A 101 6.84 4.76 4.09
N THR A 102 6.30 4.38 2.93
CA THR A 102 4.93 3.89 2.83
C THR A 102 4.90 2.38 2.99
N GLY A 103 4.29 1.92 4.07
CA GLY A 103 4.06 0.49 4.29
C GLY A 103 2.95 -0.02 3.40
N VAL A 104 3.12 -1.21 2.83
CA VAL A 104 2.07 -1.92 2.09
C VAL A 104 1.80 -3.25 2.79
N SER A 105 0.56 -3.47 3.19
CA SER A 105 0.12 -4.71 3.82
C SER A 105 -0.82 -5.47 2.90
N TYR A 106 -0.58 -6.77 2.74
CA TYR A 106 -1.42 -7.67 1.95
C TYR A 106 -2.04 -8.71 2.88
N ASP A 107 -3.37 -8.65 3.05
CA ASP A 107 -4.15 -9.43 4.01
C ASP A 107 -3.60 -9.39 5.46
N GLY A 108 -3.18 -8.19 5.90
CA GLY A 108 -2.71 -7.94 7.26
C GLY A 108 -1.22 -8.21 7.49
N VAL A 109 -0.49 -8.69 6.48
CA VAL A 109 0.94 -8.98 6.55
C VAL A 109 1.71 -7.96 5.70
N MET A 110 2.69 -7.28 6.32
CA MET A 110 3.52 -6.31 5.61
C MET A 110 4.33 -6.98 4.51
N LEU A 111 4.29 -6.38 3.33
CA LEU A 111 5.16 -6.73 2.22
C LEU A 111 6.58 -6.25 2.50
N SER A 112 7.55 -6.97 1.99
CA SER A 112 8.96 -6.67 2.15
C SER A 112 9.62 -6.48 0.80
N GLU A 113 10.38 -5.43 0.72
CA GLU A 113 11.32 -5.14 -0.36
C GLU A 113 12.58 -4.57 0.29
N CYS A 114 13.61 -5.39 0.46
CA CYS A 114 14.82 -5.00 1.20
C CYS A 114 15.88 -4.35 0.31
N GLN A 115 15.77 -4.48 -1.00
CA GLN A 115 16.72 -3.95 -1.96
C GLN A 115 16.55 -2.42 -2.12
N SER A 116 15.42 -1.98 -2.66
CA SER A 116 15.12 -0.57 -2.92
C SER A 116 14.29 0.10 -1.82
N GLY A 117 13.50 -0.69 -1.08
CA GLY A 117 12.54 -0.22 -0.08
C GLY A 117 11.21 0.26 -0.67
N GLU A 118 11.00 0.14 -1.98
CA GLU A 118 9.79 0.62 -2.66
C GLU A 118 8.96 -0.56 -3.16
N ILE A 119 7.68 -0.59 -2.82
CA ILE A 119 6.75 -1.63 -3.29
C ILE A 119 6.10 -1.20 -4.60
N ASP A 120 6.32 -1.98 -5.66
CA ASP A 120 5.61 -1.81 -6.94
C ASP A 120 4.17 -2.31 -6.81
N LEU A 121 3.22 -1.38 -6.78
CA LEU A 121 1.79 -1.67 -6.65
C LEU A 121 1.14 -2.16 -7.96
N SER A 122 1.82 -2.06 -9.10
CA SER A 122 1.33 -2.61 -10.37
C SER A 122 1.16 -4.14 -10.34
N ARG A 123 1.83 -4.82 -9.39
CA ARG A 123 1.76 -6.28 -9.19
C ARG A 123 0.42 -6.77 -8.63
N TYR A 124 -0.37 -5.90 -8.01
CA TYR A 124 -1.56 -6.28 -7.27
C TYR A 124 -2.81 -5.87 -8.04
N SER A 125 -3.49 -6.87 -8.57
CA SER A 125 -4.73 -6.68 -9.30
C SER A 125 -5.89 -6.32 -8.36
N LEU A 126 -6.71 -5.33 -8.76
CA LEU A 126 -7.94 -4.98 -8.03
C LEU A 126 -9.05 -6.03 -8.18
N ASP A 127 -8.93 -6.96 -9.14
CA ASP A 127 -10.00 -7.94 -9.42
C ASP A 127 -10.22 -8.93 -8.27
N ASN A 128 -9.14 -9.18 -7.49
CA ASN A 128 -9.19 -9.99 -6.26
C ASN A 128 -9.28 -9.14 -4.98
N VAL A 129 -9.38 -7.82 -5.07
CA VAL A 129 -9.41 -6.93 -3.90
C VAL A 129 -10.85 -6.68 -3.44
N ASP A 130 -11.10 -6.86 -2.15
CA ASP A 130 -12.35 -6.50 -1.48
C ASP A 130 -12.33 -5.04 -1.03
N ASN A 131 -11.22 -4.62 -0.44
CA ASN A 131 -11.03 -3.24 -0.03
C ASN A 131 -9.57 -2.83 0.02
N LEU A 132 -9.38 -1.54 -0.16
CA LEU A 132 -8.14 -0.83 -0.02
C LEU A 132 -8.29 0.18 1.13
N THR A 133 -7.41 0.11 2.12
CA THR A 133 -7.45 0.98 3.30
C THR A 133 -6.14 1.74 3.44
N LEU A 134 -6.21 3.05 3.45
CA LEU A 134 -5.09 3.91 3.82
C LEU A 134 -5.25 4.31 5.29
N THR A 135 -4.26 3.98 6.12
CA THR A 135 -4.16 4.43 7.52
C THR A 135 -2.92 5.30 7.66
N VAL A 136 -3.07 6.50 8.21
CA VAL A 136 -1.97 7.44 8.44
C VAL A 136 -1.73 7.60 9.95
N GLY A 137 -0.53 7.31 10.42
CA GLY A 137 -0.22 7.22 11.85
C GLY A 137 -0.35 5.79 12.37
N ASP A 138 -0.82 5.63 13.60
CA ASP A 138 -1.01 4.32 14.19
C ASP A 138 -2.38 3.73 13.91
N ASN A 139 -2.40 2.45 13.57
CA ASN A 139 -3.64 1.71 13.37
C ASN A 139 -4.41 1.60 14.70
N ALA A 140 -5.70 1.90 14.66
CA ALA A 140 -6.62 1.75 15.79
C ALA A 140 -6.85 0.28 16.20
N ASP A 141 -6.61 -0.67 15.28
CA ASP A 141 -6.51 -2.09 15.62
C ASP A 141 -5.12 -2.35 16.21
N ILE A 142 -5.08 -2.77 17.44
CA ILE A 142 -3.83 -3.00 18.16
C ILE A 142 -3.34 -4.45 18.08
N PHE A 143 -4.22 -5.40 17.74
CA PHE A 143 -3.89 -6.82 17.61
C PHE A 143 -3.25 -7.13 16.24
N ILE A 144 -2.12 -6.49 15.98
CA ILE A 144 -1.37 -6.54 14.74
C ILE A 144 0.11 -6.85 14.99
N PRO A 145 0.85 -7.36 14.01
CA PRO A 145 2.31 -7.47 14.09
C PRO A 145 2.98 -6.13 14.42
N ALA A 146 4.06 -6.15 15.19
CA ALA A 146 4.81 -4.95 15.57
C ALA A 146 5.31 -4.17 14.35
N ARG A 147 5.69 -4.87 13.27
CA ARG A 147 6.14 -4.30 11.99
C ARG A 147 5.10 -3.38 11.33
N ASN A 148 3.80 -3.61 11.55
CA ASN A 148 2.75 -2.76 11.00
C ASN A 148 2.73 -1.35 11.62
N ALA A 149 3.45 -1.13 12.72
CA ALA A 149 3.57 0.17 13.38
C ALA A 149 4.84 0.94 12.99
N THR A 150 5.75 0.37 12.18
CA THR A 150 7.04 0.99 11.85
C THR A 150 6.99 2.09 10.79
N THR A 151 5.86 2.28 10.10
CA THR A 151 5.73 3.23 9.00
C THR A 151 4.78 4.39 9.35
N PRO A 152 4.98 5.59 8.77
CA PRO A 152 4.10 6.74 8.98
C PRO A 152 2.71 6.56 8.37
N ALA A 153 2.61 5.75 7.34
CA ALA A 153 1.35 5.39 6.70
C ALA A 153 1.40 3.96 6.18
N THR A 154 0.26 3.28 6.21
CA THR A 154 0.11 1.91 5.71
C THR A 154 -1.05 1.84 4.74
N LEU A 155 -0.77 1.35 3.53
CA LEU A 155 -1.77 0.96 2.55
C LEU A 155 -2.06 -0.53 2.75
N THR A 156 -3.26 -0.87 3.17
CA THR A 156 -3.70 -2.25 3.37
C THR A 156 -4.56 -2.71 2.21
N ILE A 157 -4.10 -3.73 1.50
CA ILE A 157 -4.84 -4.43 0.45
C ILE A 157 -5.45 -5.66 1.09
N GLN A 158 -6.78 -5.76 1.09
CA GLN A 158 -7.49 -6.95 1.54
C GLN A 158 -8.14 -7.65 0.37
N THR A 159 -7.79 -8.92 0.20
CA THR A 159 -8.37 -9.73 -0.87
C THR A 159 -9.78 -10.21 -0.51
N LEU A 160 -10.54 -10.58 -1.53
CA LEU A 160 -11.86 -11.17 -1.37
C LEU A 160 -11.74 -12.45 -0.52
N ARG A 161 -12.38 -12.45 0.63
CA ARG A 161 -12.56 -13.65 1.44
C ARG A 161 -14.00 -14.10 1.29
N GLN A 162 -14.18 -15.39 1.18
CA GLN A 162 -15.52 -15.95 1.22
C GLN A 162 -15.88 -16.32 2.65
N PRO A 163 -16.95 -15.75 3.13
CA PRO A 163 -17.84 -16.42 4.06
C PRO A 163 -19.05 -16.88 3.27
N SER A 164 -18.97 -17.97 2.57
CA SER A 164 -20.18 -18.63 2.11
C SER A 164 -20.57 -19.64 3.18
N ASP A 165 -21.75 -19.47 3.76
CA ASP A 165 -22.35 -20.46 4.64
C ASP A 165 -22.87 -21.65 3.82
N ASP A 166 -22.79 -21.58 2.48
CA ASP A 166 -23.13 -22.66 1.59
C ASP A 166 -21.88 -23.47 1.20
N LEU A 167 -22.07 -24.76 0.95
CA LEU A 167 -21.01 -25.68 0.54
C LEU A 167 -20.86 -25.75 -0.99
N GLN A 168 -21.55 -24.84 -1.71
CA GLN A 168 -21.54 -24.85 -3.16
C GLN A 168 -20.25 -24.20 -3.69
N PRO A 169 -19.72 -24.70 -4.81
CA PRO A 169 -18.61 -24.03 -5.48
C PRO A 169 -19.08 -22.74 -6.13
N HIS A 170 -18.27 -21.69 -6.01
CA HIS A 170 -18.46 -20.43 -6.69
C HIS A 170 -17.29 -20.15 -7.63
N MET A 171 -17.59 -19.71 -8.84
CA MET A 171 -16.58 -19.37 -9.82
C MET A 171 -16.86 -17.97 -10.36
N THR A 172 -15.80 -17.17 -10.47
CA THR A 172 -15.84 -15.87 -11.15
C THR A 172 -14.84 -15.94 -12.29
N ALA A 173 -15.33 -15.76 -13.51
CA ALA A 173 -14.51 -15.62 -14.71
C ALA A 173 -14.64 -14.20 -15.24
N GLN A 174 -13.50 -13.56 -15.59
CA GLN A 174 -13.50 -12.21 -16.11
C GLN A 174 -12.52 -12.10 -17.29
N LEU A 175 -12.88 -11.29 -18.26
CA LEU A 175 -12.04 -10.90 -19.37
C LEU A 175 -12.06 -9.37 -19.48
N LYS A 176 -10.88 -8.77 -19.51
CA LYS A 176 -10.67 -7.38 -19.88
C LYS A 176 -9.97 -7.29 -21.21
N ALA A 177 -10.41 -6.38 -22.05
CA ALA A 177 -9.74 -6.03 -23.31
C ALA A 177 -9.78 -4.51 -23.48
N GLY A 178 -8.71 -3.92 -24.03
CA GLY A 178 -8.63 -2.47 -24.11
C GLY A 178 -7.60 -1.96 -25.12
N SER A 179 -7.45 -0.64 -25.12
CA SER A 179 -6.49 0.06 -25.97
C SER A 179 -5.07 -0.45 -25.77
N PHE A 180 -4.23 -0.27 -26.79
CA PHE A 180 -2.80 -0.59 -26.79
C PHE A 180 -2.50 -2.08 -26.56
N GLY A 181 -3.34 -2.95 -27.16
CA GLY A 181 -3.18 -4.40 -27.09
C GLY A 181 -3.41 -5.00 -25.69
N TYR A 182 -4.11 -4.31 -24.79
CA TYR A 182 -4.36 -4.80 -23.45
C TYR A 182 -5.38 -5.93 -23.43
N ILE A 183 -5.01 -7.05 -22.82
CA ILE A 183 -5.91 -8.18 -22.53
C ILE A 183 -5.57 -8.80 -21.17
N SER A 184 -6.60 -9.09 -20.35
CA SER A 184 -6.44 -9.71 -19.03
C SER A 184 -7.57 -10.67 -18.72
N PRO A 185 -7.37 -11.98 -18.94
CA PRO A 185 -8.23 -13.02 -18.39
C PRO A 185 -7.93 -13.24 -16.89
N PHE A 186 -9.00 -13.38 -16.10
CA PHE A 186 -8.97 -13.63 -14.66
C PHE A 186 -9.95 -14.73 -14.31
N LEU A 187 -9.54 -15.63 -13.42
CA LEU A 187 -10.37 -16.71 -12.89
C LEU A 187 -10.21 -16.78 -11.37
N ARG A 188 -11.32 -16.87 -10.68
CA ARG A 188 -11.38 -17.15 -9.25
C ARG A 188 -12.33 -18.32 -8.99
N TYR A 189 -11.87 -19.30 -8.27
CA TYR A 189 -12.66 -20.40 -7.75
C TYR A 189 -12.64 -20.37 -6.22
N GLU A 190 -13.76 -20.62 -5.58
CA GLU A 190 -13.86 -20.64 -4.14
C GLU A 190 -14.92 -21.67 -3.70
N GLN A 191 -14.65 -22.37 -2.61
CA GLN A 191 -15.55 -23.35 -2.05
C GLN A 191 -15.34 -23.53 -0.54
N CYS A 192 -16.43 -23.70 0.19
CA CYS A 192 -16.45 -24.23 1.53
C CYS A 192 -16.60 -25.76 1.43
N LEU A 193 -15.55 -26.50 1.79
CA LEU A 193 -15.60 -27.98 1.83
C LEU A 193 -16.32 -28.47 3.08
N SER A 194 -16.38 -27.66 4.11
CA SER A 194 -17.12 -27.93 5.35
C SER A 194 -17.41 -26.61 6.06
N ASN A 195 -18.24 -26.61 7.09
CA ASN A 195 -18.49 -25.45 7.95
C ASN A 195 -17.22 -24.93 8.67
N ARG A 196 -16.10 -25.65 8.56
CA ARG A 196 -14.83 -25.31 9.20
C ARG A 196 -13.71 -25.03 8.23
N PHE A 197 -13.82 -25.44 6.97
CA PHE A 197 -12.74 -25.33 6.01
C PHE A 197 -13.21 -24.76 4.68
N SER A 198 -12.61 -23.64 4.26
CA SER A 198 -12.80 -23.02 2.95
C SER A 198 -11.48 -22.77 2.27
N PHE A 199 -11.50 -22.74 0.94
CA PHE A 199 -10.35 -22.37 0.13
C PHE A 199 -10.76 -21.55 -1.09
N SER A 200 -9.81 -20.82 -1.63
CA SER A 200 -9.96 -20.14 -2.92
C SER A 200 -8.68 -20.25 -3.74
N ALA A 201 -8.84 -20.32 -5.05
CA ALA A 201 -7.76 -20.28 -6.04
C ALA A 201 -8.04 -19.12 -7.00
N VAL A 202 -7.00 -18.36 -7.30
CA VAL A 202 -7.06 -17.20 -8.19
C VAL A 202 -5.96 -17.32 -9.21
N GLY A 203 -6.26 -17.01 -10.47
CA GLY A 203 -5.30 -16.90 -11.56
C GLY A 203 -5.62 -15.71 -12.43
N GLU A 204 -4.60 -14.97 -12.84
CA GLU A 204 -4.70 -13.85 -13.76
C GLU A 204 -3.50 -13.85 -14.71
N TYR A 205 -3.75 -13.47 -15.93
CA TYR A 205 -2.70 -13.18 -16.90
C TYR A 205 -2.98 -11.80 -17.49
N VAL A 206 -1.94 -11.01 -17.69
CA VAL A 206 -2.04 -9.69 -18.31
C VAL A 206 -1.04 -9.60 -19.44
N TYR A 207 -1.51 -9.18 -20.59
CA TYR A 207 -0.70 -8.83 -21.73
C TYR A 207 -1.04 -7.42 -22.20
N ALA A 208 -0.02 -6.64 -22.57
CA ALA A 208 -0.20 -5.33 -23.19
C ALA A 208 0.99 -4.99 -24.09
N GLU A 209 0.72 -4.46 -25.27
CA GLU A 209 1.76 -3.88 -26.14
C GLU A 209 2.25 -2.53 -25.59
N ASN A 210 1.36 -1.75 -24.97
CA ASN A 210 1.63 -0.42 -24.42
C ASN A 210 2.24 0.57 -25.40
N ASP A 211 2.03 0.40 -26.69
CA ASP A 211 2.58 1.21 -27.77
C ASP A 211 1.78 2.50 -28.02
N TYR A 212 1.32 3.15 -26.96
CA TYR A 212 0.47 4.34 -27.05
C TYR A 212 1.18 5.54 -27.70
N PRO A 213 0.42 6.37 -28.45
CA PRO A 213 0.95 7.63 -28.99
C PRO A 213 1.19 8.64 -27.89
N TYR A 214 2.18 9.49 -28.06
CA TYR A 214 2.48 10.60 -27.17
C TYR A 214 2.95 11.84 -27.93
N THR A 215 2.80 13.00 -27.29
CA THR A 215 3.31 14.26 -27.77
C THR A 215 4.14 14.90 -26.66
N ILE A 216 5.39 15.21 -26.93
CA ILE A 216 6.28 15.93 -26.03
C ILE A 216 6.76 17.23 -26.69
N LYS A 217 6.75 18.32 -25.91
CA LYS A 217 7.38 19.58 -26.30
C LYS A 217 8.83 19.59 -25.83
N ASN A 218 9.75 19.79 -26.75
CA ASN A 218 11.17 19.87 -26.51
C ASN A 218 11.69 21.22 -27.02
N GLY A 219 11.68 22.23 -26.15
CA GLY A 219 11.94 23.61 -26.56
C GLY A 219 10.86 24.12 -27.52
N VAL A 220 11.26 24.48 -28.73
CA VAL A 220 10.35 24.96 -29.80
C VAL A 220 9.77 23.80 -30.64
N GLU A 221 10.33 22.61 -30.52
CA GLU A 221 9.90 21.45 -31.29
C GLU A 221 8.82 20.65 -30.56
N THR A 222 7.90 20.10 -31.35
CA THR A 222 6.88 19.17 -30.88
C THR A 222 7.16 17.80 -31.49
N ILE A 223 7.44 16.81 -30.64
CA ILE A 223 7.68 15.43 -31.03
C ILE A 223 6.38 14.66 -30.89
N ASN A 224 5.90 14.08 -31.97
CA ASN A 224 4.78 13.15 -31.99
C ASN A 224 5.32 11.76 -32.36
N ASP A 225 5.20 10.81 -31.45
CA ASP A 225 5.73 9.46 -31.66
C ASP A 225 4.87 8.43 -30.88
N ARG A 226 5.25 7.16 -30.94
CA ARG A 226 4.63 6.08 -30.15
C ARG A 226 5.66 5.49 -29.20
N ARG A 227 5.19 5.09 -28.00
CA ARG A 227 6.05 4.36 -27.07
C ARG A 227 6.51 3.06 -27.71
N ASN A 228 7.80 2.86 -27.68
CA ASN A 228 8.42 1.64 -28.16
C ASN A 228 9.09 0.93 -26.96
N ASN A 229 9.49 -0.34 -27.11
CA ASN A 229 10.07 -1.16 -26.05
C ASN A 229 9.20 -1.12 -24.76
N SER A 230 7.89 -1.30 -24.90
CA SER A 230 6.91 -1.08 -23.82
C SER A 230 6.02 -2.29 -23.51
N ARG A 231 6.21 -3.39 -24.27
CA ARG A 231 5.43 -4.63 -24.09
C ARG A 231 5.61 -5.22 -22.71
N MET A 232 4.51 -5.75 -22.17
CA MET A 232 4.55 -6.52 -20.93
C MET A 232 3.72 -7.78 -21.02
N ASN A 233 4.13 -8.78 -20.26
CA ASN A 233 3.31 -9.93 -19.92
C ASN A 233 3.53 -10.31 -18.47
N SER A 234 2.46 -10.57 -17.74
CA SER A 234 2.54 -10.99 -16.36
C SER A 234 1.53 -12.08 -16.03
N GLY A 235 1.91 -12.97 -15.14
CA GLY A 235 1.06 -13.98 -14.57
C GLY A 235 1.06 -13.91 -13.05
N HIS A 236 -0.11 -14.09 -12.46
CA HIS A 236 -0.28 -14.10 -11.03
C HIS A 236 -1.19 -15.25 -10.62
N ALA A 237 -0.82 -15.97 -9.57
CA ALA A 237 -1.61 -17.05 -9.01
C ALA A 237 -1.62 -16.97 -7.48
N GLU A 238 -2.79 -17.20 -6.88
CA GLU A 238 -2.97 -17.28 -5.43
C GLU A 238 -3.75 -18.51 -5.04
N LEU A 239 -3.34 -19.12 -3.92
CA LEU A 239 -4.11 -20.13 -3.20
C LEU A 239 -4.31 -19.65 -1.76
N ASN A 240 -5.54 -19.64 -1.30
CA ASN A 240 -5.88 -19.24 0.05
C ASN A 240 -6.69 -20.35 0.71
N PHE A 241 -6.49 -20.56 2.01
CA PHE A 241 -7.37 -21.40 2.80
C PHE A 241 -7.65 -20.78 4.16
N LEU A 242 -8.78 -21.15 4.73
CA LEU A 242 -9.20 -20.77 6.07
C LEU A 242 -9.76 -22.02 6.76
N TRP A 243 -9.19 -22.35 7.90
CA TRP A 243 -9.60 -23.48 8.70
C TRP A 243 -9.94 -23.07 10.13
N ASN A 244 -11.21 -23.15 10.48
CA ASN A 244 -11.69 -22.98 11.85
C ASN A 244 -11.42 -24.28 12.62
N THR A 245 -10.25 -24.36 13.26
CA THR A 245 -9.81 -25.57 13.99
C THR A 245 -10.70 -25.82 15.21
N SER A 246 -11.28 -24.75 15.79
CA SER A 246 -12.30 -24.82 16.83
C SER A 246 -13.19 -23.55 16.78
N SER A 247 -14.16 -23.44 17.70
CA SER A 247 -14.97 -22.22 17.85
C SER A 247 -14.16 -21.00 18.29
N THR A 248 -12.95 -21.19 18.81
CA THR A 248 -12.08 -20.15 19.35
C THR A 248 -10.74 -20.04 18.63
N SER A 249 -10.48 -20.90 17.64
CA SER A 249 -9.18 -20.90 16.93
C SER A 249 -9.36 -21.07 15.43
N GLN A 250 -8.52 -20.34 14.69
CA GLN A 250 -8.54 -20.26 13.24
C GLN A 250 -7.11 -20.30 12.69
N LEU A 251 -6.91 -21.05 11.62
CA LEU A 251 -5.69 -21.10 10.83
C LEU A 251 -6.00 -20.61 9.41
N GLY A 252 -5.32 -19.57 8.97
CA GLY A 252 -5.37 -19.09 7.59
C GLY A 252 -4.03 -19.31 6.90
N GLY A 253 -4.06 -19.58 5.61
CA GLY A 253 -2.85 -19.68 4.82
C GLY A 253 -3.04 -19.10 3.43
N LYS A 254 -1.94 -18.58 2.88
CA LYS A 254 -1.87 -18.02 1.53
C LYS A 254 -0.57 -18.42 0.87
N VAL A 255 -0.66 -18.79 -0.40
CA VAL A 255 0.48 -18.91 -1.31
C VAL A 255 0.25 -17.99 -2.48
N TYR A 256 1.25 -17.20 -2.82
CA TYR A 256 1.23 -16.21 -3.91
C TYR A 256 2.42 -16.43 -4.83
N TYR A 257 2.17 -16.39 -6.13
CA TYR A 257 3.21 -16.39 -7.16
C TYR A 257 2.92 -15.32 -8.20
N TYR A 258 3.97 -14.63 -8.63
CA TYR A 258 3.93 -13.59 -9.65
C TYR A 258 5.17 -13.70 -10.54
N ASP A 259 4.99 -13.60 -11.85
CA ASP A 259 6.05 -13.53 -12.86
C ASP A 259 5.67 -12.44 -13.87
N ASN A 260 6.52 -11.46 -14.07
CA ASN A 260 6.30 -10.34 -14.98
C ASN A 260 7.53 -10.09 -15.83
N GLY A 261 7.41 -10.28 -17.13
CA GLY A 261 8.40 -9.82 -18.10
C GLY A 261 7.93 -8.52 -18.74
N ARG A 262 8.73 -7.47 -18.64
CA ARG A 262 8.41 -6.17 -19.23
C ARG A 262 9.61 -5.55 -19.93
N GLN A 263 9.35 -4.93 -21.04
CA GLN A 263 10.27 -4.02 -21.69
C GLN A 263 10.21 -2.67 -21.00
N LEU A 264 11.34 -1.98 -20.92
CA LEU A 264 11.44 -0.67 -20.28
C LEU A 264 11.66 0.39 -21.38
N PRO A 265 10.64 1.22 -21.65
CA PRO A 265 10.73 2.17 -22.76
C PRO A 265 11.70 3.34 -22.51
N GLY A 266 12.20 3.50 -21.27
CA GLY A 266 13.12 4.56 -20.90
C GLY A 266 12.50 5.96 -20.95
N GLN A 267 13.33 6.97 -20.69
CA GLN A 267 12.96 8.38 -20.85
C GLN A 267 12.95 8.75 -22.33
N VAL A 268 12.05 9.65 -22.72
CA VAL A 268 12.05 10.25 -24.05
C VAL A 268 12.95 11.48 -24.06
N PHE A 269 14.10 11.38 -24.68
CA PHE A 269 15.01 12.50 -24.94
C PHE A 269 14.99 12.89 -26.41
N TYR A 270 15.71 13.96 -26.75
CA TYR A 270 15.97 14.41 -28.13
C TYR A 270 16.32 13.23 -29.02
N TYR A 271 15.46 12.94 -30.00
CA TYR A 271 15.65 11.93 -31.05
C TYR A 271 15.94 10.51 -30.57
N SER A 272 15.73 10.21 -29.29
CA SER A 272 16.00 8.88 -28.74
C SER A 272 14.73 8.23 -28.19
N ASN A 273 14.19 7.29 -28.95
CA ASN A 273 13.15 6.37 -28.52
C ASN A 273 13.66 4.92 -28.77
N THR A 274 14.91 4.66 -28.36
CA THR A 274 15.66 3.45 -28.75
C THR A 274 16.03 2.58 -27.56
N SER A 275 15.35 2.71 -26.42
CA SER A 275 15.58 1.80 -25.30
C SER A 275 15.43 0.34 -25.73
N ARG A 276 16.32 -0.53 -25.24
CA ARG A 276 16.28 -1.99 -25.38
C ARG A 276 16.22 -2.69 -24.05
N GLU A 277 16.12 -1.92 -22.98
CA GLU A 277 16.10 -2.42 -21.61
C GLU A 277 14.92 -3.34 -21.37
N SER A 278 15.14 -4.35 -20.57
CA SER A 278 14.09 -5.25 -20.10
C SER A 278 14.26 -5.59 -18.62
N LEU A 279 13.15 -5.96 -17.97
CA LEU A 279 13.11 -6.34 -16.57
C LEU A 279 12.17 -7.53 -16.43
N ARG A 280 12.64 -8.57 -15.74
CA ARG A 280 11.79 -9.67 -15.31
C ARG A 280 11.75 -9.76 -13.80
N ASP A 281 10.57 -9.53 -13.24
CA ASP A 281 10.31 -9.66 -11.80
C ASP A 281 9.58 -10.95 -11.52
N ARG A 282 10.09 -11.72 -10.56
CA ARG A 282 9.42 -12.91 -10.01
C ARG A 282 9.28 -12.76 -8.53
N ASN A 283 8.13 -13.12 -8.00
CA ASN A 283 7.91 -13.12 -6.57
C ASN A 283 7.10 -14.33 -6.14
N PHE A 284 7.57 -14.99 -5.10
CA PHE A 284 6.85 -16.05 -4.41
C PHE A 284 6.80 -15.73 -2.93
N PHE A 285 5.62 -15.83 -2.31
CA PHE A 285 5.53 -15.87 -0.87
C PHE A 285 4.47 -16.86 -0.38
N GLY A 286 4.77 -17.44 0.75
CA GLY A 286 3.83 -18.22 1.55
C GLY A 286 3.66 -17.60 2.92
N GLN A 287 2.42 -17.51 3.42
CA GLN A 287 2.13 -17.03 4.76
C GLN A 287 1.12 -17.89 5.47
N LEU A 288 1.28 -18.02 6.78
CA LEU A 288 0.37 -18.72 7.70
C LEU A 288 0.01 -17.75 8.83
N THR A 289 -1.25 -17.74 9.21
CA THR A 289 -1.74 -16.96 10.36
C THR A 289 -2.57 -17.87 11.24
N PHE A 290 -2.16 -18.03 12.47
CA PHE A 290 -2.92 -18.75 13.49
C PHE A 290 -3.40 -17.78 14.56
N GLN A 291 -4.68 -17.79 14.83
CA GLN A 291 -5.28 -16.95 15.88
C GLN A 291 -6.09 -17.85 16.81
N LYS A 292 -5.91 -17.63 18.13
CA LYS A 292 -6.65 -18.35 19.15
C LYS A 292 -7.08 -17.41 20.28
N ARG A 293 -8.34 -17.50 20.66
CA ARG A 293 -8.87 -16.89 21.87
C ARG A 293 -8.83 -17.96 22.99
N TRP A 294 -7.94 -17.75 23.95
CA TRP A 294 -7.74 -18.66 25.09
C TRP A 294 -8.81 -18.49 26.16
N SER A 295 -9.22 -17.23 26.39
CA SER A 295 -10.29 -16.87 27.32
C SER A 295 -11.05 -15.67 26.75
N GLU A 296 -12.02 -15.16 27.50
CA GLU A 296 -12.72 -13.91 27.17
C GLU A 296 -11.77 -12.71 27.15
N HIS A 297 -10.68 -12.78 27.92
CA HIS A 297 -9.73 -11.69 28.10
C HIS A 297 -8.42 -11.88 27.31
N LEU A 298 -8.07 -13.08 26.88
CA LEU A 298 -6.76 -13.39 26.30
C LEU A 298 -6.89 -13.97 24.89
N SER A 299 -6.26 -13.31 23.92
CA SER A 299 -6.13 -13.77 22.53
C SER A 299 -4.69 -13.78 22.11
N VAL A 300 -4.31 -14.76 21.29
CA VAL A 300 -2.96 -14.90 20.73
C VAL A 300 -3.07 -15.02 19.21
N LYS A 301 -2.19 -14.34 18.51
CA LYS A 301 -2.03 -14.41 17.04
C LYS A 301 -0.57 -14.72 16.74
N TRP A 302 -0.35 -15.75 15.99
CA TRP A 302 0.95 -16.10 15.42
C TRP A 302 0.89 -15.99 13.91
N LEU A 303 1.95 -15.48 13.30
CA LEU A 303 2.11 -15.32 11.87
C LEU A 303 3.49 -15.77 11.46
N ALA A 304 3.58 -16.50 10.34
CA ALA A 304 4.82 -16.85 9.68
C ALA A 304 4.71 -16.53 8.18
N LYS A 305 5.80 -16.03 7.58
CA LYS A 305 5.89 -15.73 6.15
C LYS A 305 7.28 -16.08 5.64
N TYR A 306 7.33 -16.68 4.47
CA TYR A 306 8.54 -16.77 3.67
C TYR A 306 8.31 -16.04 2.34
N ASN A 307 9.23 -15.17 1.95
CA ASN A 307 9.21 -14.46 0.69
C ASN A 307 10.51 -14.69 -0.07
N TRP A 308 10.39 -14.94 -1.36
CA TRP A 308 11.49 -14.96 -2.33
C TRP A 308 11.13 -14.04 -3.49
N ALA A 309 12.07 -13.21 -3.92
CA ALA A 309 11.90 -12.36 -5.09
C ALA A 309 13.18 -12.37 -5.92
N ALA A 310 13.01 -12.31 -7.23
CA ALA A 310 14.09 -12.15 -8.20
C ALA A 310 13.74 -11.01 -9.15
N SER A 311 14.72 -10.16 -9.41
CA SER A 311 14.64 -9.06 -10.37
C SER A 311 15.81 -9.19 -11.32
N LEU A 312 15.54 -9.49 -12.60
CA LEU A 312 16.51 -9.74 -13.65
C LEU A 312 16.47 -8.55 -14.62
N TYR A 313 17.51 -7.73 -14.60
CA TYR A 313 17.61 -6.53 -15.43
C TYR A 313 18.64 -6.75 -16.56
N ASP A 314 18.23 -6.42 -17.78
CA ASP A 314 19.04 -6.44 -18.98
C ASP A 314 18.96 -5.05 -19.64
N ASP A 315 20.11 -4.39 -19.81
CA ASP A 315 20.21 -3.07 -20.43
C ASP A 315 20.15 -3.11 -21.95
N GLY A 316 20.23 -4.30 -22.55
CA GLY A 316 20.20 -4.52 -23.99
C GLY A 316 21.42 -3.97 -24.76
N VAL A 317 22.49 -3.59 -24.04
CA VAL A 317 23.72 -3.03 -24.60
C VAL A 317 24.87 -4.03 -24.45
N VAL A 318 25.48 -4.40 -25.55
CA VAL A 318 26.56 -5.42 -25.60
C VAL A 318 27.89 -4.95 -25.01
N ALA A 319 28.05 -3.68 -24.72
CA ALA A 319 29.31 -3.12 -24.20
C ALA A 319 29.08 -1.96 -23.23
N GLY A 320 29.18 -2.23 -21.97
CA GLY A 320 29.79 -1.49 -21.22
C GLY A 320 29.67 -0.68 -19.98
N TRP A 321 28.81 0.26 -19.81
CA TRP A 321 28.79 1.18 -18.65
C TRP A 321 27.68 0.89 -17.63
N VAL A 322 26.63 0.21 -18.04
CA VAL A 322 25.57 -0.32 -17.16
C VAL A 322 25.70 -1.84 -17.18
N GLN A 323 25.77 -2.45 -16.03
CA GLN A 323 25.90 -3.90 -15.94
C GLN A 323 24.52 -4.51 -15.79
N ASP A 324 24.25 -5.53 -16.61
CA ASP A 324 23.18 -6.48 -16.34
C ASP A 324 23.29 -6.99 -14.91
N GLY A 325 22.19 -7.03 -14.20
CA GLY A 325 22.20 -7.44 -12.83
C GLY A 325 20.98 -8.30 -12.46
N ASP A 326 21.29 -9.49 -11.97
CA ASP A 326 20.28 -10.35 -11.33
C ASP A 326 20.33 -10.12 -9.84
N TYR A 327 19.18 -9.84 -9.25
CA TYR A 327 19.03 -9.62 -7.83
C TYR A 327 18.07 -10.65 -7.23
N TYR A 328 18.48 -11.25 -6.11
CA TYR A 328 17.70 -12.27 -5.42
C TYR A 328 17.53 -11.89 -3.96
N GLN A 329 16.29 -11.70 -3.53
CA GLN A 329 15.92 -11.35 -2.17
C GLN A 329 15.21 -12.51 -1.49
N ARG A 330 15.44 -12.68 -0.19
CA ARG A 330 14.69 -13.63 0.65
C ARG A 330 14.35 -12.97 1.97
N GLU A 331 13.17 -13.29 2.45
CA GLU A 331 12.73 -12.93 3.80
C GLU A 331 12.13 -14.17 4.49
N ALA A 332 12.62 -14.46 5.69
CA ALA A 332 11.91 -15.30 6.64
C ALA A 332 11.39 -14.43 7.77
N TYR A 333 10.08 -14.43 8.01
CA TYR A 333 9.42 -13.54 8.96
C TYR A 333 8.49 -14.32 9.87
N THR A 334 8.49 -13.98 11.16
CA THR A 334 7.51 -14.48 12.13
C THR A 334 7.11 -13.38 13.11
N SER A 335 5.87 -13.41 13.55
CA SER A 335 5.29 -12.48 14.52
C SER A 335 4.43 -13.22 15.53
N LEU A 336 4.52 -12.83 16.79
CA LEU A 336 3.65 -13.27 17.87
C LEU A 336 3.05 -12.05 18.53
N ALA A 337 1.71 -11.95 18.54
CA ALA A 337 0.97 -10.91 19.24
C ALA A 337 0.06 -11.51 20.30
N VAL A 338 0.04 -10.89 21.46
CA VAL A 338 -0.78 -11.29 22.62
C VAL A 338 -1.63 -10.10 23.04
N LEU A 339 -2.94 -10.26 22.91
CA LEU A 339 -3.95 -9.28 23.31
C LEU A 339 -4.54 -9.66 24.66
N TYR A 340 -4.55 -8.73 25.59
CA TYR A 340 -5.17 -8.88 26.91
C TYR A 340 -6.18 -7.75 27.18
N ALA A 341 -7.45 -8.11 27.34
CA ALA A 341 -8.55 -7.20 27.65
C ALA A 341 -9.16 -7.55 29.01
N PRO A 342 -8.63 -6.98 30.13
CA PRO A 342 -9.11 -7.28 31.48
C PRO A 342 -10.56 -6.85 31.72
N ASP A 343 -10.98 -5.78 31.07
CA ASP A 343 -12.32 -5.21 31.18
C ASP A 343 -12.76 -4.52 29.88
N SER A 344 -13.90 -3.86 29.88
CA SER A 344 -14.45 -3.13 28.73
C SER A 344 -13.71 -1.82 28.41
N HIS A 345 -12.85 -1.32 29.27
CA HIS A 345 -12.17 -0.03 29.15
C HIS A 345 -10.74 -0.19 28.68
N TRP A 346 -10.02 -1.20 29.16
CA TRP A 346 -8.62 -1.40 28.88
C TRP A 346 -8.36 -2.58 27.95
N VAL A 347 -7.54 -2.34 26.97
CA VAL A 347 -6.99 -3.40 26.09
C VAL A 347 -5.49 -3.19 25.96
N PHE A 348 -4.72 -4.23 26.22
CA PHE A 348 -3.27 -4.25 26.09
C PHE A 348 -2.88 -5.22 24.96
N ASP A 349 -1.86 -4.86 24.22
CA ASP A 349 -1.25 -5.73 23.22
C ASP A 349 0.26 -5.70 23.37
N TYR A 350 0.86 -6.87 23.29
CA TYR A 350 2.31 -7.00 23.18
C TYR A 350 2.63 -7.88 21.99
N SER A 351 3.39 -7.36 21.05
CA SER A 351 3.80 -8.09 19.85
C SER A 351 5.31 -8.09 19.66
N VAL A 352 5.83 -9.23 19.21
CA VAL A 352 7.26 -9.45 18.88
C VAL A 352 7.37 -10.03 17.50
N ASP A 353 8.17 -9.37 16.68
CA ASP A 353 8.45 -9.77 15.31
C ASP A 353 9.93 -10.09 15.14
N TYR A 354 10.22 -11.10 14.35
CA TYR A 354 11.56 -11.41 13.87
C TYR A 354 11.54 -11.52 12.35
N ALA A 355 12.49 -10.88 11.68
CA ALA A 355 12.71 -11.01 10.25
C ALA A 355 14.19 -11.23 9.95
N TYR A 356 14.46 -12.16 9.04
CA TYR A 356 15.74 -12.32 8.38
C TYR A 356 15.59 -11.96 6.91
N ASN A 357 16.39 -10.99 6.44
CA ASN A 357 16.42 -10.57 5.04
C ASN A 357 17.85 -10.75 4.50
N ASN A 358 17.97 -11.17 3.23
CA ASN A 358 19.22 -11.11 2.50
C ASN A 358 19.02 -10.68 1.05
N LEU A 359 20.08 -10.14 0.47
CA LEU A 359 20.16 -9.79 -0.95
C LEU A 359 21.42 -10.40 -1.54
N ASN A 360 21.29 -11.07 -2.68
CA ASN A 360 22.41 -11.53 -3.49
C ASN A 360 22.28 -10.91 -4.88
N SER A 361 23.39 -10.63 -5.53
CA SER A 361 23.40 -10.17 -6.92
C SER A 361 24.46 -10.91 -7.76
N THR A 362 24.37 -10.78 -9.06
CA THR A 362 25.42 -11.27 -9.99
C THR A 362 26.48 -10.23 -10.28
N LEU A 363 26.38 -9.04 -9.65
CA LEU A 363 27.37 -7.98 -9.82
C LEU A 363 28.72 -8.38 -9.25
N PRO A 364 29.84 -7.95 -9.86
CA PRO A 364 31.21 -8.30 -9.40
C PRO A 364 31.51 -7.85 -7.96
N THR A 365 30.80 -6.86 -7.46
CA THR A 365 30.97 -6.26 -6.12
C THR A 365 29.88 -6.68 -5.15
N ASP A 366 29.27 -7.85 -5.35
CA ASP A 366 28.21 -8.35 -4.47
C ASP A 366 28.76 -8.68 -3.08
N THR A 367 28.37 -7.87 -2.09
CA THR A 367 28.71 -8.09 -0.68
C THR A 367 27.82 -9.12 -0.01
N ARG A 368 26.74 -9.56 -0.67
CA ARG A 368 25.74 -10.49 -0.14
C ARG A 368 25.26 -10.09 1.25
N PRO A 369 24.66 -8.87 1.39
CA PRO A 369 24.25 -8.36 2.68
C PRO A 369 23.07 -9.16 3.26
N TYR A 370 23.02 -9.20 4.58
CA TYR A 370 21.90 -9.74 5.32
C TYR A 370 21.58 -8.89 6.55
N ARG A 371 20.33 -8.98 7.01
CA ARG A 371 19.83 -8.25 8.17
C ARG A 371 18.95 -9.15 9.03
N ASN A 372 19.22 -9.18 10.34
CA ASN A 372 18.28 -9.71 11.34
C ASN A 372 17.58 -8.53 12.00
N THR A 373 16.27 -8.55 11.99
CA THR A 373 15.45 -7.48 12.55
C THR A 373 14.58 -8.04 13.67
N VAL A 374 14.61 -7.40 14.84
CA VAL A 374 13.70 -7.69 15.95
C VAL A 374 12.91 -6.42 16.24
N ILE A 375 11.59 -6.52 16.21
CA ILE A 375 10.70 -5.41 16.52
C ILE A 375 9.77 -5.86 17.65
N GLN A 376 9.63 -5.01 18.68
CA GLN A 376 8.74 -5.25 19.80
C GLN A 376 7.82 -4.05 19.93
N SER A 377 6.54 -4.31 20.18
CA SER A 377 5.52 -3.27 20.37
C SER A 377 4.72 -3.57 21.62
N ALA A 378 4.70 -2.63 22.54
CA ALA A 378 3.79 -2.63 23.68
C ALA A 378 2.75 -1.53 23.47
N THR A 379 1.47 -1.89 23.47
CA THR A 379 0.36 -0.96 23.21
C THR A 379 -0.66 -1.07 24.32
N ALA A 380 -1.12 0.08 24.82
CA ALA A 380 -2.25 0.20 25.74
C ALA A 380 -3.33 1.07 25.10
N LYS A 381 -4.57 0.59 25.09
CA LYS A 381 -5.73 1.32 24.59
C LYS A 381 -6.75 1.43 25.73
N PHE A 382 -7.13 2.64 26.01
CA PHE A 382 -8.17 2.98 26.96
C PHE A 382 -9.38 3.53 26.23
N HIS A 383 -10.56 3.02 26.56
CA HIS A 383 -11.81 3.50 25.99
C HIS A 383 -12.81 3.73 27.11
N THR A 384 -13.39 4.92 27.17
CA THR A 384 -14.46 5.23 28.10
C THR A 384 -15.48 6.17 27.47
N GLY A 385 -16.73 5.73 27.38
CA GLY A 385 -17.82 6.51 26.83
C GLY A 385 -17.44 7.15 25.48
N ARG A 386 -17.02 8.43 25.52
CA ARG A 386 -16.70 9.24 24.34
C ARG A 386 -15.20 9.36 24.05
N LEU A 387 -14.32 8.89 24.91
CA LEU A 387 -12.88 9.07 24.77
C LEU A 387 -12.20 7.73 24.51
N THR A 388 -11.37 7.69 23.48
CA THR A 388 -10.42 6.61 23.22
C THR A 388 -9.00 7.19 23.21
N VAL A 389 -8.12 6.61 24.01
CA VAL A 389 -6.69 6.96 24.05
C VAL A 389 -5.89 5.71 23.78
N MET A 390 -4.86 5.80 22.95
CA MET A 390 -3.97 4.71 22.66
C MET A 390 -2.52 5.20 22.74
N GLY A 391 -1.73 4.55 23.58
CA GLY A 391 -0.28 4.74 23.68
C GLY A 391 0.45 3.50 23.19
N ARG A 392 1.51 3.68 22.42
CA ARG A 392 2.37 2.60 21.94
C ARG A 392 3.84 2.95 22.14
N LEU A 393 4.61 1.94 22.50
CA LEU A 393 6.04 1.99 22.57
C LEU A 393 6.62 0.92 21.66
N LEU A 394 7.34 1.34 20.63
CA LEU A 394 7.93 0.47 19.62
C LEU A 394 9.45 0.44 19.78
N TYR A 395 10.02 -0.74 20.00
CA TYR A 395 11.46 -0.95 20.00
C TYR A 395 11.88 -1.71 18.74
N SER A 396 12.82 -1.15 18.00
CA SER A 396 13.37 -1.73 16.77
C SER A 396 14.86 -1.98 16.92
N LEU A 397 15.33 -3.19 16.56
CA LEU A 397 16.72 -3.61 16.54
C LEU A 397 17.03 -4.19 15.17
N TYR A 398 18.04 -3.64 14.51
CA TYR A 398 18.55 -4.08 13.21
C TYR A 398 20.00 -4.50 13.37
N LEU A 399 20.28 -5.78 13.15
CA LEU A 399 21.62 -6.36 13.17
C LEU A 399 22.04 -6.64 11.72
N ASN A 400 22.97 -5.84 11.23
CA ASN A 400 23.43 -5.89 9.85
C ASN A 400 24.67 -6.75 9.71
N GLY A 401 24.82 -7.39 8.54
CA GLY A 401 26.01 -8.16 8.19
C GLY A 401 26.15 -8.31 6.70
N ALA A 402 27.31 -8.78 6.27
CA ALA A 402 27.59 -9.15 4.89
C ALA A 402 28.34 -10.48 4.87
N CYS A 403 28.17 -11.26 3.81
CA CYS A 403 28.94 -12.49 3.64
C CYS A 403 30.36 -12.18 3.15
N ASP A 404 30.50 -11.15 2.32
CA ASP A 404 31.76 -10.68 1.76
C ASP A 404 32.01 -9.23 2.18
N GLY A 405 33.07 -9.00 2.93
CA GLY A 405 33.44 -7.69 3.49
C GLY A 405 32.64 -7.32 4.76
N ASP A 406 32.66 -6.04 5.10
CA ASP A 406 32.05 -5.53 6.33
C ASP A 406 30.58 -5.19 6.12
N GLY A 407 29.74 -5.50 7.11
CA GLY A 407 28.34 -5.07 7.17
C GLY A 407 28.21 -3.59 7.54
N ALA A 408 27.06 -2.99 7.27
CA ALA A 408 26.69 -1.68 7.82
C ALA A 408 26.52 -1.76 9.35
N GLU A 409 26.53 -0.60 10.02
CA GLU A 409 26.38 -0.55 11.48
C GLU A 409 25.02 -1.07 11.96
N ASP A 410 25.03 -1.70 13.14
CA ASP A 410 23.81 -2.12 13.83
C ASP A 410 23.03 -0.90 14.33
N MET A 411 21.70 -0.98 14.27
CA MET A 411 20.82 0.13 14.65
C MET A 411 19.79 -0.30 15.66
N ARG A 412 19.49 0.59 16.61
CA ARG A 412 18.40 0.39 17.58
C ARG A 412 17.68 1.69 17.88
N ARG A 413 16.36 1.63 18.06
CA ARG A 413 15.56 2.81 18.38
C ARG A 413 14.33 2.45 19.18
N LEU A 414 13.98 3.34 20.09
CA LEU A 414 12.69 3.37 20.78
C LEU A 414 11.85 4.49 20.16
N SER A 415 10.66 4.16 19.67
CA SER A 415 9.74 5.08 18.99
C SER A 415 8.40 5.10 19.70
N PRO A 416 8.10 6.17 20.45
CA PRO A 416 6.82 6.35 21.12
C PRO A 416 5.76 6.86 20.17
N SER A 417 4.50 6.51 20.45
CA SER A 417 3.34 7.15 19.84
C SER A 417 2.18 7.27 20.83
N LEU A 418 1.38 8.31 20.61
CA LEU A 418 0.17 8.59 21.36
C LEU A 418 -0.91 9.06 20.41
N SER A 419 -2.10 8.48 20.50
CA SER A 419 -3.23 8.90 19.71
C SER A 419 -4.50 8.93 20.55
N LEU A 420 -5.40 9.83 20.19
CA LEU A 420 -6.67 10.03 20.88
C LEU A 420 -7.79 10.29 19.89
N SER A 421 -8.98 9.82 20.22
CA SER A 421 -10.24 10.11 19.54
C SER A 421 -11.29 10.50 20.56
N PHE A 422 -11.99 11.58 20.31
CA PHE A 422 -13.05 12.10 21.17
C PHE A 422 -14.36 12.21 20.39
N GLU A 423 -15.40 11.54 20.84
CA GLU A 423 -16.75 11.62 20.29
C GLU A 423 -17.43 12.89 20.83
N LEU A 424 -17.42 13.95 20.00
CA LEU A 424 -18.11 15.20 20.32
C LEU A 424 -19.63 15.03 20.20
N LEU A 425 -20.06 14.37 19.13
CA LEU A 425 -21.42 13.92 18.85
C LEU A 425 -21.35 12.49 18.28
N PRO A 426 -22.43 11.69 18.29
CA PRO A 426 -22.44 10.33 17.73
C PRO A 426 -21.95 10.25 16.29
N GLN A 427 -22.09 11.34 15.53
CA GLN A 427 -21.66 11.44 14.13
C GLN A 427 -20.35 12.21 13.95
N LEU A 428 -19.81 12.87 15.00
CA LEU A 428 -18.68 13.79 14.90
C LEU A 428 -17.58 13.40 15.89
N HIS A 429 -16.44 12.99 15.36
CA HIS A 429 -15.27 12.60 16.14
C HIS A 429 -14.09 13.55 15.85
N LEU A 430 -13.45 13.98 16.94
CA LEU A 430 -12.17 14.70 16.90
C LEU A 430 -11.05 13.73 17.20
N ARG A 431 -9.90 13.91 16.53
CA ARG A 431 -8.72 13.07 16.78
C ARG A 431 -7.45 13.89 16.76
N ALA A 432 -6.47 13.43 17.53
CA ALA A 432 -5.12 13.95 17.49
C ALA A 432 -4.12 12.83 17.71
N SER A 433 -2.95 12.90 17.09
CA SER A 433 -1.91 11.89 17.28
C SER A 433 -0.51 12.48 17.12
N TYR A 434 0.41 11.88 17.86
CA TYR A 434 1.86 12.05 17.72
C TYR A 434 2.51 10.69 17.54
N LYS A 435 3.49 10.60 16.62
CA LYS A 435 4.23 9.37 16.36
C LYS A 435 5.67 9.68 15.97
N GLU A 436 6.62 8.95 16.57
CA GLU A 436 7.99 8.88 16.10
C GLU A 436 8.21 7.63 15.26
N ILE A 437 8.96 7.76 14.19
CA ILE A 437 9.22 6.71 13.21
C ILE A 437 10.70 6.69 12.90
N PHE A 438 11.21 5.51 12.72
CA PHE A 438 12.60 5.22 12.45
C PHE A 438 12.69 4.33 11.21
N ARG A 439 13.43 4.74 10.18
CA ARG A 439 13.66 3.97 8.96
C ARG A 439 15.12 3.60 8.82
N ALA A 440 15.43 2.31 8.86
CA ALA A 440 16.77 1.82 8.53
C ALA A 440 17.04 1.96 7.02
N PRO A 441 18.30 2.23 6.61
CA PRO A 441 18.68 2.24 5.21
C PRO A 441 18.37 0.92 4.50
N THR A 442 18.04 0.99 3.22
CA THR A 442 17.85 -0.20 2.37
C THR A 442 19.18 -0.82 1.97
N PHE A 443 19.17 -2.02 1.41
CA PHE A 443 20.41 -2.63 0.93
C PHE A 443 21.04 -1.87 -0.23
N ASN A 444 20.23 -1.26 -1.13
CA ASN A 444 20.77 -0.39 -2.17
C ASN A 444 21.42 0.87 -1.59
N GLU A 445 20.84 1.48 -0.57
CA GLU A 445 21.41 2.66 0.09
C GLU A 445 22.74 2.33 0.78
N ASN A 446 22.90 1.13 1.34
CA ASN A 446 24.12 0.73 2.01
C ASN A 446 25.19 0.12 1.07
N TYR A 447 24.79 -0.63 0.04
CA TYR A 447 25.71 -1.55 -0.64
C TYR A 447 25.73 -1.45 -2.16
N PHE A 448 24.81 -0.66 -2.80
CA PHE A 448 24.81 -0.58 -4.25
C PHE A 448 26.12 0.03 -4.77
N PHE A 449 26.68 -0.59 -5.81
CA PHE A 449 27.97 -0.21 -6.39
C PHE A 449 28.03 1.28 -6.75
N HIS A 450 29.07 1.99 -6.30
CA HIS A 450 29.31 3.43 -6.46
C HIS A 450 28.25 4.38 -5.86
N TYR A 451 27.16 3.87 -5.29
CA TYR A 451 26.07 4.69 -4.74
C TYR A 451 25.88 4.48 -3.24
N GLY A 452 26.01 3.24 -2.77
CA GLY A 452 25.77 2.88 -1.38
C GLY A 452 26.85 3.39 -0.43
N SER A 453 26.45 3.64 0.82
CA SER A 453 27.36 3.95 1.93
C SER A 453 26.98 3.12 3.16
N LYS A 454 27.98 2.44 3.74
CA LYS A 454 27.82 1.62 4.94
C LYS A 454 27.66 2.45 6.22
N ASP A 455 28.08 3.73 6.18
CA ASP A 455 28.07 4.65 7.31
C ASP A 455 26.74 5.39 7.49
N LEU A 456 25.71 5.00 6.74
CA LEU A 456 24.41 5.63 6.81
C LEU A 456 23.72 5.38 8.15
N LYS A 457 23.23 6.46 8.73
CA LYS A 457 22.32 6.46 9.88
C LYS A 457 20.88 6.26 9.43
N ALA A 458 20.04 5.83 10.34
CA ALA A 458 18.63 5.75 10.09
C ALA A 458 17.98 7.14 9.98
N GLU A 459 16.97 7.26 9.17
CA GLU A 459 16.11 8.45 9.11
C GLU A 459 15.17 8.50 10.30
N ASN A 460 14.93 9.69 10.84
CA ASN A 460 14.01 9.92 11.92
C ASN A 460 12.87 10.82 11.45
N THR A 461 11.64 10.44 11.77
CA THR A 461 10.44 11.19 11.43
C THR A 461 9.59 11.45 12.67
N GLN A 462 9.17 12.69 12.86
CA GLN A 462 8.16 13.09 13.83
C GLN A 462 6.89 13.47 13.07
N GLN A 463 5.76 12.88 13.45
CA GLN A 463 4.48 13.08 12.80
C GLN A 463 3.45 13.56 13.81
N LEU A 464 2.82 14.71 13.54
CA LEU A 464 1.70 15.28 14.27
C LEU A 464 0.49 15.33 13.36
N ASN A 465 -0.67 14.90 13.86
CA ASN A 465 -1.93 14.98 13.14
C ASN A 465 -3.03 15.49 14.07
N ALA A 466 -3.92 16.31 13.52
CA ALA A 466 -5.18 16.72 14.14
C ALA A 466 -6.28 16.66 13.09
N GLY A 467 -7.42 16.07 13.43
CA GLY A 467 -8.47 15.89 12.42
C GLY A 467 -9.86 15.76 13.00
N VAL A 468 -10.83 15.86 12.10
CA VAL A 468 -12.25 15.70 12.39
C VAL A 468 -12.86 14.73 11.38
N THR A 469 -13.74 13.86 11.86
CA THR A 469 -14.53 12.95 11.03
C THR A 469 -15.99 13.13 11.35
N TYR A 470 -16.77 13.39 10.32
CA TYR A 470 -18.24 13.34 10.37
C TYR A 470 -18.73 12.15 9.55
N ALA A 471 -19.63 11.33 10.12
CA ALA A 471 -20.37 10.34 9.34
C ALA A 471 -21.77 10.18 9.93
N GLY A 472 -22.75 10.51 9.12
CA GLY A 472 -24.14 10.50 9.53
C GLY A 472 -25.09 10.80 8.37
N LYS A 473 -26.36 10.83 8.71
CA LYS A 473 -27.41 11.21 7.78
C LYS A 473 -27.56 12.73 7.74
N LEU A 474 -27.39 13.31 6.57
CA LEU A 474 -27.68 14.73 6.33
C LEU A 474 -29.20 14.95 6.16
N SER A 475 -29.88 13.95 5.61
CA SER A 475 -31.35 13.86 5.52
C SER A 475 -31.78 12.39 5.59
N HIS A 476 -33.11 12.13 5.59
CA HIS A 476 -33.62 10.75 5.62
C HIS A 476 -33.03 9.85 4.52
N ASN A 477 -32.76 10.42 3.35
CA ASN A 477 -32.28 9.70 2.16
C ASN A 477 -30.85 10.04 1.77
N THR A 478 -30.10 10.80 2.58
CA THR A 478 -28.75 11.26 2.26
C THR A 478 -27.78 10.89 3.35
N ASP A 479 -26.86 10.01 3.04
CA ASP A 479 -25.71 9.68 3.90
C ASP A 479 -24.52 10.58 3.52
N LEU A 480 -23.83 11.13 4.51
CA LEU A 480 -22.62 11.94 4.34
C LEU A 480 -21.50 11.40 5.22
N THR A 481 -20.32 11.23 4.62
CA THR A 481 -19.07 11.03 5.36
C THR A 481 -18.08 12.11 4.92
N ALA A 482 -17.49 12.82 5.86
CA ALA A 482 -16.51 13.85 5.60
C ALA A 482 -15.37 13.77 6.60
N THR A 483 -14.15 14.05 6.15
CA THR A 483 -12.95 14.14 7.01
C THR A 483 -12.15 15.38 6.66
N ALA A 484 -11.52 15.98 7.66
CA ALA A 484 -10.51 17.00 7.45
C ALA A 484 -9.37 16.74 8.44
N ASP A 485 -8.14 16.64 7.91
CA ASP A 485 -6.94 16.30 8.66
C ASP A 485 -5.83 17.30 8.37
N LEU A 486 -5.41 18.04 9.40
CA LEU A 486 -4.21 18.85 9.39
C LEU A 486 -3.04 18.02 9.91
N TYR A 487 -1.88 18.12 9.26
CA TYR A 487 -0.70 17.40 9.68
C TYR A 487 0.58 18.22 9.55
N TYR A 488 1.52 17.92 10.45
CA TYR A 488 2.88 18.43 10.41
C TYR A 488 3.85 17.27 10.58
N ASN A 489 4.78 17.12 9.65
CA ASN A 489 5.79 16.08 9.65
C ASN A 489 7.18 16.71 9.55
N LYS A 490 8.11 16.22 10.36
CA LYS A 490 9.51 16.61 10.32
C LYS A 490 10.38 15.39 10.11
N VAL A 491 11.16 15.40 9.04
CA VAL A 491 12.12 14.35 8.71
C VAL A 491 13.53 14.88 8.92
N THR A 492 14.36 14.13 9.63
CA THR A 492 15.77 14.43 9.85
C THR A 492 16.63 13.23 9.46
N ASP A 493 17.91 13.49 9.16
CA ASP A 493 18.85 12.49 8.67
C ASP A 493 18.36 11.78 7.39
N MET A 494 17.59 12.49 6.56
CA MET A 494 17.03 11.94 5.32
C MET A 494 18.15 11.51 4.39
N ILE A 495 18.07 10.27 3.89
CA ILE A 495 19.07 9.70 2.99
C ILE A 495 18.82 10.22 1.59
N GLN A 496 19.82 10.92 1.04
CA GLN A 496 19.79 11.47 -0.31
C GLN A 496 21.02 11.02 -1.10
N GLY A 497 20.81 10.73 -2.38
CA GLY A 497 21.90 10.56 -3.33
C GLY A 497 22.50 11.93 -3.68
N VAL A 498 23.78 12.07 -3.52
CA VAL A 498 24.55 13.29 -3.85
C VAL A 498 25.71 12.96 -4.78
N PRO A 499 26.08 13.86 -5.70
CA PRO A 499 27.29 13.68 -6.49
C PRO A 499 28.52 13.75 -5.58
N HIS A 500 29.30 12.67 -5.56
CA HIS A 500 30.62 12.65 -4.90
C HIS A 500 31.68 13.32 -5.78
N ASN A 501 31.56 13.09 -7.09
CA ASN A 501 32.35 13.75 -8.13
C ASN A 501 31.56 13.77 -9.44
N MET A 502 32.15 14.17 -10.58
CA MET A 502 31.46 14.23 -11.87
C MET A 502 30.89 12.88 -12.35
N PHE A 503 31.35 11.75 -11.81
CA PHE A 503 31.02 10.40 -12.29
C PHE A 503 30.39 9.51 -11.24
N VAL A 504 30.51 9.84 -9.95
CA VAL A 504 30.10 8.98 -8.84
C VAL A 504 29.11 9.71 -7.94
N TRP A 505 28.00 9.08 -7.67
CA TRP A 505 27.01 9.50 -6.68
C TRP A 505 27.13 8.63 -5.44
N THR A 506 26.85 9.18 -4.28
CA THR A 506 26.82 8.43 -3.02
C THR A 506 25.59 8.79 -2.19
N CYS A 507 25.16 7.88 -1.34
CA CYS A 507 24.12 8.15 -0.36
C CYS A 507 24.69 8.81 0.90
N MET A 508 24.05 9.86 1.39
CA MET A 508 24.42 10.55 2.63
C MET A 508 23.18 10.95 3.44
N ASN A 509 23.32 11.01 4.77
CA ASN A 509 22.29 11.54 5.69
C ASN A 509 22.42 13.07 5.81
N ILE A 510 22.00 13.77 4.81
CA ILE A 510 22.10 15.25 4.77
C ILE A 510 20.74 15.93 4.67
N GLY A 511 19.67 15.18 4.38
CA GLY A 511 18.38 15.75 4.13
C GLY A 511 17.63 16.11 5.41
N LYS A 512 16.98 17.27 5.39
CA LYS A 512 15.92 17.66 6.33
C LYS A 512 14.72 18.12 5.55
N ALA A 513 13.54 17.70 5.97
CA ALA A 513 12.29 18.12 5.35
C ALA A 513 11.24 18.46 6.40
N GLU A 514 10.48 19.51 6.14
CA GLU A 514 9.30 19.85 6.94
C GLU A 514 8.09 19.89 6.01
N ILE A 515 7.01 19.20 6.44
CA ILE A 515 5.84 19.00 5.61
C ILE A 515 4.62 19.42 6.42
N LEU A 516 3.98 20.50 5.98
CA LEU A 516 2.68 20.94 6.51
C LEU A 516 1.62 20.68 5.46
N GLY A 517 0.50 20.07 5.85
CA GLY A 517 -0.54 19.79 4.88
C GLY A 517 -1.93 19.64 5.49
N LEU A 518 -2.90 19.66 4.58
CA LEU A 518 -4.32 19.51 4.86
C LEU A 518 -4.92 18.50 3.87
N ASP A 519 -5.56 17.47 4.39
CA ASP A 519 -6.34 16.51 3.62
C ASP A 519 -7.82 16.68 3.94
N VAL A 520 -8.65 16.81 2.91
CA VAL A 520 -10.11 16.89 3.04
C VAL A 520 -10.76 15.84 2.15
N THR A 521 -11.70 15.09 2.70
CA THR A 521 -12.52 14.17 1.93
C THR A 521 -14.00 14.37 2.23
N ALA A 522 -14.83 14.21 1.23
CA ALA A 522 -16.29 14.16 1.41
C ALA A 522 -16.88 13.14 0.46
N LYS A 523 -17.82 12.32 0.96
CA LYS A 523 -18.58 11.38 0.18
C LYS A 523 -20.05 11.47 0.61
N ALA A 524 -20.92 11.72 -0.36
CA ALA A 524 -22.36 11.76 -0.16
C ALA A 524 -23.04 10.72 -1.05
N ALA A 525 -24.05 10.04 -0.51
CA ALA A 525 -24.92 9.15 -1.25
C ALA A 525 -26.38 9.53 -1.01
N HIS A 526 -27.09 9.86 -2.07
CA HIS A 526 -28.50 10.24 -2.02
C HIS A 526 -29.37 9.22 -2.75
N THR A 527 -30.34 8.62 -2.06
CA THR A 527 -31.21 7.58 -2.59
C THR A 527 -32.61 8.13 -2.87
N MET A 528 -33.05 7.99 -4.10
CA MET A 528 -34.38 8.39 -4.57
C MET A 528 -35.09 7.17 -5.19
N GLY A 529 -35.83 6.42 -4.39
CA GLY A 529 -36.48 5.19 -4.83
C GLY A 529 -35.46 4.15 -5.33
N ARG A 530 -35.43 3.90 -6.65
CA ARG A 530 -34.49 2.97 -7.29
C ARG A 530 -33.23 3.64 -7.85
N HIS A 531 -33.05 4.93 -7.61
CA HIS A 531 -31.90 5.70 -8.07
C HIS A 531 -31.02 6.04 -6.88
N THR A 532 -29.71 5.90 -7.04
CA THR A 532 -28.74 6.38 -6.06
C THR A 532 -27.72 7.28 -6.78
N LEU A 533 -27.61 8.51 -6.31
CA LEU A 533 -26.58 9.44 -6.72
C LEU A 533 -25.46 9.42 -5.67
N THR A 534 -24.23 9.19 -6.10
CA THR A 534 -23.05 9.21 -5.24
C THR A 534 -22.11 10.29 -5.73
N ALA A 535 -21.68 11.18 -4.83
CA ALA A 535 -20.63 12.15 -5.09
C ALA A 535 -19.49 11.91 -4.09
N ALA A 536 -18.27 11.88 -4.58
CA ALA A 536 -17.08 11.81 -3.73
C ALA A 536 -16.02 12.81 -4.21
N VAL A 537 -15.33 13.43 -3.25
CA VAL A 537 -14.23 14.34 -3.51
C VAL A 537 -13.15 14.14 -2.47
N ASN A 538 -11.92 14.21 -2.90
CA ASN A 538 -10.77 14.40 -2.02
C ASN A 538 -9.95 15.61 -2.50
N TYR A 539 -9.31 16.28 -1.58
CA TYR A 539 -8.39 17.38 -1.83
C TYR A 539 -7.26 17.31 -0.82
N SER A 540 -6.04 17.53 -1.30
CA SER A 540 -4.84 17.59 -0.48
C SER A 540 -4.01 18.81 -0.83
N MET A 541 -3.65 19.58 0.18
CA MET A 541 -2.63 20.63 0.13
C MET A 541 -1.41 20.12 0.90
N GLN A 542 -0.24 20.14 0.27
CA GLN A 542 0.97 19.59 0.84
C GLN A 542 2.17 20.50 0.59
N ARG A 543 2.52 21.29 1.59
CA ARG A 543 3.72 22.14 1.58
C ARG A 543 4.89 21.33 2.15
N ALA A 544 5.64 20.65 1.28
CA ALA A 544 6.79 19.83 1.63
C ALA A 544 8.08 20.61 1.31
N ARG A 545 8.79 21.07 2.34
CA ARG A 545 9.91 21.99 2.21
C ARG A 545 11.25 21.32 2.46
N ASN A 546 12.23 21.70 1.62
CA ASN A 546 13.64 21.32 1.80
C ASN A 546 14.30 22.25 2.84
N HIS A 547 14.59 21.72 4.01
CA HIS A 547 15.29 22.42 5.09
C HIS A 547 16.69 21.85 5.35
N THR A 548 17.33 21.28 4.32
CA THR A 548 18.62 20.61 4.42
C THR A 548 19.74 21.57 4.78
N ASN A 549 19.91 22.66 4.04
CA ASN A 549 20.98 23.64 4.26
C ASN A 549 20.43 25.05 4.13
N PRO A 550 20.40 25.85 5.23
CA PRO A 550 19.91 27.23 5.20
C PRO A 550 20.68 28.20 4.28
N GLU A 551 21.94 27.88 3.98
CA GLU A 551 22.77 28.70 3.07
C GLU A 551 22.58 28.35 1.60
N SER A 552 21.86 27.26 1.32
CA SER A 552 21.58 26.83 -0.05
C SER A 552 20.53 27.72 -0.70
N PRO A 553 20.72 28.14 -1.96
CA PRO A 553 19.68 28.83 -2.71
C PRO A 553 18.40 28.01 -2.92
N PHE A 554 18.45 26.70 -2.61
CA PHE A 554 17.33 25.76 -2.71
C PHE A 554 16.66 25.51 -1.35
N TYR A 555 17.05 26.23 -0.31
CA TYR A 555 16.39 26.18 0.99
C TYR A 555 14.94 26.67 0.87
N ASP A 556 14.05 26.03 1.59
CA ASP A 556 12.60 26.30 1.56
C ASP A 556 11.90 26.02 0.22
N ASN A 557 12.59 25.41 -0.76
CA ASN A 557 11.94 24.93 -1.98
C ASN A 557 11.04 23.72 -1.70
N GLN A 558 9.97 23.58 -2.48
CA GLN A 558 9.12 22.37 -2.47
C GLN A 558 9.96 21.15 -2.88
N LEU A 559 9.81 20.03 -2.19
CA LEU A 559 10.52 18.78 -2.51
C LEU A 559 10.17 18.29 -3.91
N ALA A 560 11.15 17.68 -4.57
CA ALA A 560 11.00 17.11 -5.89
C ALA A 560 9.82 16.11 -5.99
N TYR A 561 9.08 16.16 -7.08
CA TYR A 561 7.90 15.34 -7.36
C TYR A 561 6.74 15.49 -6.36
N MET A 562 6.75 16.49 -5.48
CA MET A 562 5.68 16.76 -4.53
C MET A 562 4.83 17.95 -5.01
N PRO A 563 3.61 17.73 -5.50
CA PRO A 563 2.71 18.83 -5.87
C PRO A 563 2.20 19.54 -4.60
N LEU A 564 2.03 20.85 -4.68
CA LEU A 564 1.42 21.61 -3.58
C LEU A 564 -0.08 21.28 -3.45
N HIS A 565 -0.76 21.08 -4.56
CA HIS A 565 -2.19 20.78 -4.61
C HIS A 565 -2.45 19.50 -5.41
N SER A 566 -3.32 18.64 -4.90
CA SER A 566 -3.83 17.50 -5.61
C SER A 566 -5.27 17.21 -5.18
N GLY A 567 -6.03 16.54 -6.04
CA GLY A 567 -7.38 16.15 -5.69
C GLY A 567 -8.02 15.24 -6.73
N ALA A 568 -9.09 14.59 -6.33
CA ALA A 568 -9.89 13.76 -7.21
C ALA A 568 -11.38 13.90 -6.86
N GLY A 569 -12.22 13.66 -7.85
CA GLY A 569 -13.66 13.69 -7.69
C GLY A 569 -14.35 12.62 -8.53
N SER A 570 -15.52 12.21 -8.11
CA SER A 570 -16.38 11.29 -8.87
C SER A 570 -17.85 11.59 -8.63
N LEU A 571 -18.65 11.37 -9.68
CA LEU A 571 -20.10 11.41 -9.65
C LEU A 571 -20.61 10.09 -10.22
N GLY A 572 -21.38 9.34 -9.44
CA GLY A 572 -21.99 8.07 -9.83
C GLY A 572 -23.50 8.16 -9.83
N TRP A 573 -24.14 7.53 -10.80
CA TRP A 573 -25.57 7.36 -10.87
C TRP A 573 -25.91 5.89 -11.08
N GLU A 574 -26.36 5.25 -10.01
CA GLU A 574 -26.89 3.88 -10.06
C GLU A 574 -28.40 3.95 -10.31
N ASN A 575 -28.87 3.15 -11.27
CA ASN A 575 -30.27 3.12 -11.66
C ASN A 575 -30.64 1.74 -12.25
N PRO A 576 -31.95 1.41 -12.45
CA PRO A 576 -32.37 0.10 -12.92
C PRO A 576 -31.93 -0.24 -14.36
N TRP A 577 -31.58 0.74 -15.19
CA TRP A 577 -31.28 0.52 -16.60
C TRP A 577 -29.78 0.35 -16.86
N VAL A 578 -28.98 1.32 -16.43
CA VAL A 578 -27.52 1.34 -16.65
C VAL A 578 -26.88 2.24 -15.60
N ASN A 579 -25.77 1.80 -15.01
CA ASN A 579 -25.04 2.62 -14.05
C ASN A 579 -23.96 3.42 -14.78
N ILE A 580 -23.81 4.67 -14.40
CA ILE A 580 -22.88 5.63 -15.02
C ILE A 580 -22.03 6.25 -13.94
N SER A 581 -20.74 6.41 -14.20
CA SER A 581 -19.83 7.16 -13.35
C SER A 581 -18.96 8.08 -14.20
N ILE A 582 -18.76 9.29 -13.75
CA ILE A 582 -17.77 10.23 -14.26
C ILE A 582 -16.80 10.51 -13.13
N SER A 583 -15.53 10.40 -13.40
CA SER A 583 -14.52 10.58 -12.37
C SER A 583 -13.28 11.28 -12.96
N GLY A 584 -12.56 12.00 -12.11
CA GLY A 584 -11.34 12.66 -12.53
C GLY A 584 -10.42 12.95 -11.36
N HIS A 585 -9.18 13.25 -11.70
CA HIS A 585 -8.19 13.74 -10.76
C HIS A 585 -7.39 14.89 -11.36
N ALA A 586 -6.82 15.72 -10.50
CA ALA A 586 -5.99 16.83 -10.87
C ALA A 586 -4.77 16.90 -9.94
N ILE A 587 -3.61 17.09 -10.53
CA ILE A 587 -2.32 17.20 -9.83
C ILE A 587 -1.69 18.52 -10.24
N GLY A 588 -1.27 19.32 -9.27
CA GLY A 588 -0.60 20.60 -9.49
C GLY A 588 0.77 20.45 -10.14
N GLU A 589 1.35 21.59 -10.49
CA GLU A 589 2.72 21.65 -10.98
C GLU A 589 3.72 21.19 -9.92
N ARG A 590 4.86 20.72 -10.36
CA ARG A 590 5.94 20.20 -9.53
C ARG A 590 7.27 20.25 -10.27
N TRP A 591 8.34 19.93 -9.59
CA TRP A 591 9.69 19.88 -10.15
C TRP A 591 10.28 18.49 -9.99
N SER A 592 11.14 18.08 -10.93
CA SER A 592 11.86 16.81 -10.85
C SER A 592 13.09 16.84 -9.95
N THR A 593 13.54 18.03 -9.55
CA THR A 593 14.64 18.26 -8.59
C THR A 593 14.27 19.34 -7.58
N ASN A 594 14.98 19.40 -6.45
CA ASN A 594 14.77 20.43 -5.42
C ASN A 594 15.25 21.84 -5.85
N GLU A 595 15.96 21.95 -6.97
CA GLU A 595 16.56 23.20 -7.46
C GLU A 595 15.57 24.13 -8.18
N HIS A 596 14.41 23.60 -8.60
CA HIS A 596 13.34 24.35 -9.27
C HIS A 596 13.81 25.11 -10.52
N GLN A 597 14.67 24.51 -11.32
CA GLN A 597 15.05 25.09 -12.59
C GLN A 597 13.91 24.94 -13.62
N ASN A 598 13.83 25.85 -14.59
CA ASN A 598 12.83 25.75 -15.66
C ASN A 598 12.92 24.41 -16.42
N SER A 599 14.14 23.89 -16.58
CA SER A 599 14.40 22.59 -17.20
C SER A 599 13.87 21.40 -16.39
N THR A 600 13.60 21.56 -15.11
CA THR A 600 13.11 20.50 -14.21
C THR A 600 11.62 20.63 -13.87
N HIS A 601 10.96 21.68 -14.39
CA HIS A 601 9.54 21.91 -14.19
C HIS A 601 8.67 20.87 -14.89
N ILE A 602 7.62 20.40 -14.20
CA ILE A 602 6.61 19.47 -14.72
C ILE A 602 5.25 20.13 -14.54
N ASN A 603 4.55 20.33 -15.65
CA ASN A 603 3.23 20.96 -15.65
C ASN A 603 2.22 20.18 -14.83
N GLY A 604 1.28 20.90 -14.21
CA GLY A 604 0.09 20.30 -13.65
C GLY A 604 -0.80 19.68 -14.73
N TYR A 605 -1.57 18.67 -14.35
CA TYR A 605 -2.50 18.00 -15.27
C TYR A 605 -3.81 17.62 -14.58
N SER A 606 -4.81 17.37 -15.41
CA SER A 606 -6.06 16.78 -14.99
C SER A 606 -6.48 15.70 -15.98
N GLU A 607 -7.00 14.59 -15.47
CA GLU A 607 -7.56 13.51 -16.25
C GLU A 607 -9.01 13.28 -15.84
N VAL A 608 -9.89 13.06 -16.82
CA VAL A 608 -11.30 12.73 -16.61
C VAL A 608 -11.60 11.43 -17.34
N GLY A 609 -12.29 10.53 -16.67
CA GLY A 609 -12.77 9.27 -17.22
C GLY A 609 -14.27 9.10 -17.05
N ALA A 610 -14.85 8.21 -17.83
CA ALA A 610 -16.25 7.83 -17.75
C ALA A 610 -16.37 6.30 -17.77
N THR A 611 -17.28 5.79 -16.96
CA THR A 611 -17.58 4.35 -16.83
C THR A 611 -19.07 4.13 -16.98
N ILE A 612 -19.44 3.13 -17.76
CA ILE A 612 -20.81 2.64 -17.89
C ILE A 612 -20.80 1.15 -17.60
N TRP A 613 -21.71 0.70 -16.72
CA TRP A 613 -21.78 -0.71 -16.39
C TRP A 613 -23.19 -1.19 -16.08
N ARG A 614 -23.43 -2.49 -16.32
CA ARG A 614 -24.73 -3.12 -16.03
C ARG A 614 -24.54 -4.59 -15.63
N ARG A 615 -25.39 -5.05 -14.71
CA ARG A 615 -25.52 -6.46 -14.34
C ARG A 615 -26.74 -7.08 -15.00
N PHE A 616 -26.55 -8.31 -15.46
CA PHE A 616 -27.57 -9.13 -16.08
C PHE A 616 -27.63 -10.48 -15.36
N HIS A 617 -28.85 -10.96 -15.10
CA HIS A 617 -29.08 -12.32 -14.63
C HIS A 617 -29.33 -13.20 -15.85
N ILE A 618 -28.47 -14.20 -16.07
CA ILE A 618 -28.58 -15.16 -17.18
C ILE A 618 -28.86 -16.54 -16.56
N GLY A 619 -30.12 -16.77 -16.15
CA GLY A 619 -30.47 -17.92 -15.32
C GLY A 619 -29.83 -17.79 -13.91
N ARG A 620 -29.05 -18.78 -13.48
CA ARG A 620 -28.29 -18.71 -12.22
C ARG A 620 -27.06 -17.79 -12.28
N PRO A 621 -26.25 -17.77 -13.36
CA PRO A 621 -25.10 -16.88 -13.48
C PRO A 621 -25.50 -15.40 -13.50
N VAL A 622 -24.62 -14.57 -12.92
CA VAL A 622 -24.70 -13.10 -12.99
C VAL A 622 -23.57 -12.61 -13.88
N ALA A 623 -23.91 -11.96 -14.98
CA ALA A 623 -22.97 -11.30 -15.87
C ALA A 623 -22.93 -9.79 -15.56
N GLU A 624 -21.75 -9.21 -15.49
CA GLU A 624 -21.51 -7.78 -15.41
C GLU A 624 -20.69 -7.34 -16.62
N VAL A 625 -21.21 -6.40 -17.39
CA VAL A 625 -20.50 -5.78 -18.51
C VAL A 625 -20.19 -4.34 -18.14
N ARG A 626 -18.95 -3.94 -18.30
CA ARG A 626 -18.45 -2.61 -17.97
C ARG A 626 -17.61 -2.08 -19.12
N PHE A 627 -17.83 -0.83 -19.47
CA PHE A 627 -17.06 -0.09 -20.46
C PHE A 627 -16.49 1.18 -19.81
N ASP A 628 -15.19 1.34 -19.90
CA ASP A 628 -14.43 2.46 -19.33
C ASP A 628 -13.76 3.26 -20.42
N VAL A 629 -13.78 4.56 -20.31
CA VAL A 629 -12.95 5.48 -21.10
C VAL A 629 -12.11 6.30 -20.15
N LYS A 630 -10.79 6.23 -20.27
CA LYS A 630 -9.83 7.02 -19.52
C LYS A 630 -9.34 8.19 -20.36
N ASN A 631 -8.92 9.25 -19.69
CA ASN A 631 -8.39 10.45 -20.35
C ASN A 631 -9.29 10.91 -21.50
N LEU A 632 -10.57 11.15 -21.20
CA LEU A 632 -11.62 11.45 -22.17
C LEU A 632 -11.26 12.61 -23.12
N PHE A 633 -10.51 13.59 -22.62
CA PHE A 633 -10.09 14.78 -23.36
C PHE A 633 -8.73 14.62 -24.06
N ASP A 634 -8.15 13.41 -24.07
CA ASP A 634 -6.88 13.10 -24.73
C ASP A 634 -5.72 14.02 -24.31
N LYS A 635 -5.66 14.34 -23.03
CA LYS A 635 -4.64 15.24 -22.48
C LYS A 635 -3.27 14.55 -22.50
N GLN A 636 -2.28 15.24 -23.04
CA GLN A 636 -0.88 14.78 -23.00
C GLN A 636 -0.23 15.34 -21.72
N TYR A 637 0.35 14.46 -20.90
CA TYR A 637 0.97 14.83 -19.64
C TYR A 637 2.05 13.83 -19.22
N GLU A 638 2.82 14.18 -18.21
CA GLU A 638 3.87 13.38 -17.60
C GLU A 638 3.66 13.34 -16.08
N ILE A 639 3.87 12.18 -15.47
CA ILE A 639 3.97 12.05 -14.01
C ILE A 639 5.43 12.11 -13.59
N VAL A 640 6.27 11.33 -14.23
CA VAL A 640 7.72 11.37 -14.13
C VAL A 640 8.24 12.09 -15.37
N ARG A 641 9.19 13.00 -15.16
CA ARG A 641 9.74 13.80 -16.25
C ARG A 641 10.28 12.93 -17.40
N ASN A 642 9.92 13.30 -18.62
CA ASN A 642 10.25 12.58 -19.86
C ASN A 642 9.67 11.15 -19.96
N TYR A 643 8.68 10.83 -19.12
CA TYR A 643 7.86 9.63 -19.25
C TYR A 643 6.42 10.04 -19.60
N PRO A 644 6.09 10.13 -20.90
CA PRO A 644 4.75 10.49 -21.33
C PRO A 644 3.74 9.43 -20.90
N MET A 645 2.58 9.87 -20.45
CA MET A 645 1.47 9.02 -20.06
C MET A 645 0.57 8.70 -21.26
N PRO A 646 -0.20 7.60 -21.21
CA PRO A 646 -1.15 7.27 -22.26
C PRO A 646 -2.19 8.38 -22.49
N GLY A 647 -2.51 8.68 -23.73
CA GLY A 647 -3.63 9.50 -24.11
C GLY A 647 -4.98 8.81 -23.85
N ARG A 648 -6.03 9.22 -24.56
CA ARG A 648 -7.35 8.59 -24.42
C ARG A 648 -7.29 7.10 -24.70
N SER A 649 -7.87 6.31 -23.77
CA SER A 649 -7.92 4.87 -23.87
C SER A 649 -9.28 4.33 -23.42
N TRP A 650 -9.61 3.14 -23.89
CA TRP A 650 -10.84 2.44 -23.50
C TRP A 650 -10.54 1.04 -22.98
N GLN A 651 -11.43 0.51 -22.15
CA GLN A 651 -11.39 -0.85 -21.63
C GLN A 651 -12.80 -1.43 -21.57
N LEU A 652 -12.98 -2.63 -22.05
CA LEU A 652 -14.19 -3.44 -21.89
C LEU A 652 -13.89 -4.56 -20.90
N THR A 653 -14.75 -4.70 -19.91
CA THR A 653 -14.68 -5.79 -18.91
C THR A 653 -15.98 -6.59 -18.95
N ILE A 654 -15.84 -7.91 -19.08
CA ILE A 654 -16.94 -8.86 -18.95
C ILE A 654 -16.62 -9.77 -17.76
N ASN A 655 -17.48 -9.77 -16.77
CA ASN A 655 -17.34 -10.56 -15.54
C ASN A 655 -18.56 -11.48 -15.41
N MET A 656 -18.32 -12.76 -15.18
CA MET A 656 -19.37 -13.77 -14.99
C MET A 656 -19.16 -14.48 -13.66
N LYS A 657 -20.23 -14.56 -12.87
CA LYS A 657 -20.28 -15.27 -11.60
C LYS A 657 -21.26 -16.45 -11.70
N PHE A 658 -20.77 -17.63 -11.33
CA PHE A 658 -21.49 -18.90 -11.39
C PHE A 658 -21.76 -19.42 -9.98
#